data_e8c0bc3ec2357646a6fb7a70b27034ef
#
_entry.id   e8c0bc3ec2357646a6fb7a70b27034ef
#
_cell.length_a   1.000
_cell.length_b   1.000
_cell.length_c   1.000
_cell.angle_alpha   90.00
_cell.angle_beta   90.00
_cell.angle_gamma   90.00
#
_symmetry.space_group_name_H-M   'P 1'
#
loop_
_entity.id
_entity.type
_entity.pdbx_description
1 polymer ?
#
loop_
_entity_poly.entity_id
_entity_poly.type
_entity_poly.pdbx_seq_one_letter_code
_entity_poly.pdbx_strand_id
1 'polypeptide(L)'
;MTQVNRLDGGLIDRSTPLGFTFDGRRYGGFAGDTLASALVANGVRLVGRSFKYHRPRGIISAGSEEPNGLVELRTGARREPNSRVTMTELHDGLLAASQNRFPSLGFDLMAVNDRLSNFLGAGFYYKTFMWPKAFWERVYEPVIRRAAGLGALSGEDDPDVYDRGFRHCDLLVIGAGPAGLSAALTAGRAGAEVILVDEDFRAGGRLLQESFGVGGVSGADWAATVVAELQSLPNVRLMPRSTAIGVFDHGIHAVLERTGDHIAAPDAGKPRQILWRVYARRSLLCAGATERLIGFADNDRPGIMQAGAVRGYVNRFAATPAEHVAVFTNNDDGHRTATDLAAAGVDVAAIIDSRPDAPKSEVAEVLAGAVVTGTGGRLGIGHVDIRLAGGGRKHVQCGALAVSGGWNPNVHLTCHHRGRPAWQDDICAFVPGEGVPPGMAVAGAARGVFSTAGTIGDGQAQAIAQLAEIGIVAAADTLPEAEDAPVRVTSLWHVPGKKRAWLDQQNDVTVKDVKLAHQENFRAVEHLKRYTTLGMAGDQGRTSNVLGLAIMAELTGKSIAETGTTIYRPPYTPTPIAAFAGRSVGRDFRPTRLTPSHHWAAEQGATFVEAGAWLRAQWFPREGETHWRESVDREVLATRDSVGVCDVSTLGKIDIQGRDAGAFLDLAYSNTFSTLAVGKTRYGLMLREDGMVMDDGTTARLGEMHYVMTTTTANAGSVYRHLEFVRQCLRTDMDVQLISATDSWAQFAVAGPNARRVLQELVDPQHDISNEGFPFMACGAISVCGGVPARLFRISFSGELAYEIAVPARYGDSMIRALMAAGEPWGITPYGTEALGVMRIEKGHVTGNELNGTITARNLGMARMVSAKKDSIGAVLAGREALVAKDGLCLVGLEALDDGQVIAGSHLFDAEGPVDAAHDRGYVTSAAYSPHIGA
;
A
#
# COMPACT_ATOMS: atom_id res chain seq x y z
N MET A 1 -40.47 8.83 -8.86
CA MET A 1 -40.17 8.33 -10.21
C MET A 1 -40.53 6.87 -10.27
N THR A 2 -41.25 6.42 -11.27
CA THR A 2 -41.63 5.00 -11.44
C THR A 2 -40.42 4.20 -11.84
N GLN A 3 -40.01 3.22 -11.03
CA GLN A 3 -38.91 2.33 -11.33
C GLN A 3 -39.45 1.13 -12.14
N VAL A 4 -39.15 1.10 -13.42
CA VAL A 4 -39.80 0.18 -14.37
C VAL A 4 -39.52 -1.31 -14.11
N ASN A 5 -38.44 -1.64 -13.44
CA ASN A 5 -38.02 -3.00 -13.13
C ASN A 5 -38.07 -3.30 -11.62
N ARG A 6 -38.74 -2.46 -10.81
CA ARG A 6 -38.88 -2.72 -9.37
C ARG A 6 -40.03 -3.70 -9.12
N LEU A 7 -39.75 -4.76 -8.40
CA LEU A 7 -40.69 -5.78 -7.96
C LEU A 7 -41.22 -5.46 -6.55
N ASP A 8 -42.21 -6.20 -6.08
CA ASP A 8 -42.67 -6.16 -4.69
C ASP A 8 -41.72 -6.94 -3.76
N GLY A 9 -41.75 -6.66 -2.47
CA GLY A 9 -40.91 -7.33 -1.46
C GLY A 9 -39.48 -6.81 -1.39
N GLY A 10 -38.52 -7.73 -1.17
CA GLY A 10 -37.11 -7.45 -0.97
C GLY A 10 -36.77 -7.02 0.45
N LEU A 11 -35.48 -6.74 0.69
CA LEU A 11 -34.95 -6.35 1.99
C LEU A 11 -34.59 -4.85 2.07
N ILE A 12 -35.08 -4.06 1.11
CA ILE A 12 -34.90 -2.61 1.04
C ILE A 12 -35.96 -1.89 1.91
N ASP A 13 -35.63 -0.73 2.44
CA ASP A 13 -36.57 0.09 3.19
C ASP A 13 -37.34 1.05 2.27
N ARG A 14 -38.54 0.66 1.87
CA ARG A 14 -39.41 1.43 0.99
C ARG A 14 -39.99 2.71 1.63
N SER A 15 -39.91 2.84 2.95
CA SER A 15 -40.35 4.04 3.66
C SER A 15 -39.36 5.19 3.52
N THR A 16 -38.12 4.89 3.11
CA THR A 16 -37.03 5.85 2.96
C THR A 16 -36.57 5.95 1.50
N PRO A 17 -37.29 6.73 0.66
CA PRO A 17 -36.91 6.95 -0.74
C PRO A 17 -35.66 7.83 -0.84
N LEU A 18 -34.77 7.50 -1.78
CA LEU A 18 -33.51 8.21 -2.02
C LEU A 18 -33.44 8.67 -3.48
N GLY A 19 -32.91 9.88 -3.70
CA GLY A 19 -32.62 10.41 -5.02
C GLY A 19 -31.13 10.38 -5.33
N PHE A 20 -30.76 10.00 -6.57
CA PHE A 20 -29.37 9.99 -7.02
C PHE A 20 -29.23 10.42 -8.47
N THR A 21 -28.03 10.70 -8.91
CA THR A 21 -27.72 11.10 -10.28
C THR A 21 -26.71 10.14 -10.89
N PHE A 22 -26.99 9.64 -12.10
CA PHE A 22 -26.05 8.87 -12.92
C PHE A 22 -25.98 9.48 -14.32
N ASP A 23 -24.77 9.81 -14.77
CA ASP A 23 -24.49 10.51 -16.05
C ASP A 23 -25.40 11.75 -16.28
N GLY A 24 -25.59 12.54 -15.22
CA GLY A 24 -26.39 13.77 -15.25
C GLY A 24 -27.93 13.56 -15.24
N ARG A 25 -28.42 12.33 -15.24
CA ARG A 25 -29.85 12.02 -15.11
C ARG A 25 -30.20 11.64 -13.69
N ARG A 26 -31.33 12.16 -13.19
CA ARG A 26 -31.87 11.81 -11.87
C ARG A 26 -32.65 10.51 -11.90
N TYR A 27 -32.44 9.71 -10.88
CA TYR A 27 -33.08 8.42 -10.63
C TYR A 27 -33.53 8.34 -9.16
N GLY A 28 -34.44 7.40 -8.86
CA GLY A 28 -34.89 7.08 -7.52
C GLY A 28 -34.43 5.68 -7.09
N GLY A 29 -34.25 5.51 -5.79
CA GLY A 29 -34.00 4.24 -5.13
C GLY A 29 -34.55 4.29 -3.70
N PHE A 30 -34.15 3.32 -2.85
CA PHE A 30 -34.58 3.24 -1.45
C PHE A 30 -33.37 2.96 -0.55
N ALA A 31 -33.48 3.26 0.72
CA ALA A 31 -32.47 2.87 1.69
C ALA A 31 -32.32 1.34 1.71
N GLY A 32 -31.07 0.86 1.71
CA GLY A 32 -30.75 -0.55 1.55
C GLY A 32 -30.48 -0.97 0.09
N ASP A 33 -30.69 -0.09 -0.90
CA ASP A 33 -30.20 -0.30 -2.28
C ASP A 33 -28.69 -0.08 -2.35
N THR A 34 -28.03 -0.77 -3.27
CA THR A 34 -26.74 -0.34 -3.84
C THR A 34 -27.00 0.53 -5.07
N LEU A 35 -25.97 1.26 -5.54
CA LEU A 35 -26.09 1.98 -6.82
C LEU A 35 -26.45 1.02 -7.96
N ALA A 36 -25.90 -0.21 -7.94
CA ALA A 36 -26.21 -1.24 -8.92
C ALA A 36 -27.69 -1.65 -8.89
N SER A 37 -28.24 -2.01 -7.73
CA SER A 37 -29.64 -2.43 -7.61
C SER A 37 -30.60 -1.32 -7.98
N ALA A 38 -30.31 -0.09 -7.60
CA ALA A 38 -31.09 1.08 -7.99
C ALA A 38 -31.05 1.34 -9.50
N LEU A 39 -29.90 1.18 -10.16
CA LEU A 39 -29.78 1.29 -11.63
C LEU A 39 -30.58 0.18 -12.34
N VAL A 40 -30.47 -1.07 -11.88
CA VAL A 40 -31.24 -2.21 -12.40
C VAL A 40 -32.76 -1.95 -12.27
N ALA A 41 -33.21 -1.52 -11.09
CA ALA A 41 -34.61 -1.18 -10.83
C ALA A 41 -35.14 -0.08 -11.75
N ASN A 42 -34.29 0.86 -12.14
CA ASN A 42 -34.64 1.93 -13.09
C ASN A 42 -34.48 1.53 -14.56
N GLY A 43 -34.17 0.25 -14.87
CA GLY A 43 -33.98 -0.25 -16.22
C GLY A 43 -32.69 0.16 -16.92
N VAL A 44 -31.68 0.64 -16.17
CA VAL A 44 -30.37 1.03 -16.70
C VAL A 44 -29.49 -0.20 -16.85
N ARG A 45 -29.33 -0.67 -18.11
CA ARG A 45 -28.54 -1.87 -18.45
C ARG A 45 -27.11 -1.53 -18.84
N LEU A 46 -26.86 -0.38 -19.46
CA LEU A 46 -25.55 0.05 -19.96
C LEU A 46 -24.90 0.94 -18.92
N VAL A 47 -23.83 0.47 -18.26
CA VAL A 47 -23.16 1.20 -17.19
C VAL A 47 -21.71 1.59 -17.51
N GLY A 48 -21.12 0.98 -18.55
CA GLY A 48 -19.73 1.23 -18.91
C GLY A 48 -19.41 0.87 -20.35
N ARG A 49 -18.17 1.14 -20.74
CA ARG A 49 -17.53 0.71 -21.97
C ARG A 49 -16.29 -0.10 -21.63
N SER A 50 -15.96 -1.09 -22.47
CA SER A 50 -14.82 -1.96 -22.21
C SER A 50 -13.47 -1.26 -22.36
N PHE A 51 -12.45 -1.78 -21.72
CA PHE A 51 -11.12 -1.20 -21.58
C PHE A 51 -10.40 -0.94 -22.92
N LYS A 52 -10.29 -1.97 -23.80
CA LYS A 52 -9.58 -1.86 -25.08
C LYS A 52 -10.48 -1.52 -26.25
N TYR A 53 -11.64 -2.17 -26.31
CA TYR A 53 -12.47 -2.17 -27.51
C TYR A 53 -13.68 -1.23 -27.41
N HIS A 54 -13.92 -0.63 -26.25
CA HIS A 54 -15.07 0.25 -26.01
C HIS A 54 -16.43 -0.37 -26.33
N ARG A 55 -16.53 -1.68 -26.16
CA ARG A 55 -17.79 -2.41 -26.30
C ARG A 55 -18.75 -2.07 -25.17
N PRO A 56 -20.08 -2.08 -25.41
CA PRO A 56 -21.06 -1.86 -24.35
C PRO A 56 -20.86 -2.87 -23.19
N ARG A 57 -20.92 -2.40 -21.94
CA ARG A 57 -20.81 -3.22 -20.72
C ARG A 57 -21.97 -2.95 -19.77
N GLY A 58 -22.51 -4.01 -19.18
CA GLY A 58 -23.54 -3.99 -18.15
C GLY A 58 -23.02 -4.51 -16.83
N ILE A 59 -23.85 -4.45 -15.80
CA ILE A 59 -23.62 -5.08 -14.50
C ILE A 59 -23.70 -6.59 -14.69
N ILE A 60 -22.72 -7.33 -14.17
CA ILE A 60 -22.65 -8.79 -14.26
C ILE A 60 -22.94 -9.45 -12.93
N SER A 61 -22.45 -8.87 -11.84
CA SER A 61 -22.52 -9.45 -10.50
C SER A 61 -23.31 -8.58 -9.53
N ALA A 62 -23.41 -9.03 -8.26
CA ALA A 62 -23.99 -8.24 -7.18
C ALA A 62 -23.01 -7.98 -6.04
N GLY A 63 -21.75 -8.35 -6.19
CA GLY A 63 -20.69 -8.28 -5.16
C GLY A 63 -19.44 -7.52 -5.60
N SER A 64 -18.38 -7.69 -4.82
CA SER A 64 -17.08 -7.02 -5.03
C SER A 64 -16.29 -7.55 -6.23
N GLU A 65 -16.74 -8.62 -6.86
CA GLU A 65 -16.16 -9.19 -8.09
C GLU A 65 -16.60 -8.47 -9.37
N GLU A 66 -17.50 -7.46 -9.30
CA GLU A 66 -18.02 -6.73 -10.46
C GLU A 66 -16.91 -6.14 -11.34
N PRO A 67 -16.77 -6.59 -12.59
CA PRO A 67 -15.68 -6.15 -13.45
C PRO A 67 -16.00 -4.92 -14.31
N ASN A 68 -17.27 -4.64 -14.60
CA ASN A 68 -17.71 -3.67 -15.60
C ASN A 68 -18.32 -2.39 -15.02
N GLY A 69 -18.99 -2.52 -13.90
CA GLY A 69 -19.71 -1.43 -13.23
C GLY A 69 -18.77 -0.52 -12.43
N LEU A 70 -17.74 0.01 -13.09
CA LEU A 70 -16.81 0.96 -12.49
C LEU A 70 -17.23 2.38 -12.84
N VAL A 71 -17.44 3.20 -11.81
CA VAL A 71 -17.92 4.57 -11.94
C VAL A 71 -17.06 5.56 -11.18
N GLU A 72 -17.16 6.82 -11.54
CA GLU A 72 -16.66 7.94 -10.79
C GLU A 72 -17.76 8.40 -9.83
N LEU A 73 -17.44 8.46 -8.56
CA LEU A 73 -18.32 8.97 -7.51
C LEU A 73 -17.93 10.38 -7.09
N ARG A 74 -18.90 11.18 -6.68
CA ARG A 74 -18.74 12.55 -6.16
C ARG A 74 -18.17 13.52 -7.20
N THR A 75 -17.82 14.72 -6.78
CA THR A 75 -17.26 15.77 -7.64
C THR A 75 -16.21 16.59 -6.89
N GLY A 76 -15.43 17.41 -7.60
CA GLY A 76 -14.39 18.27 -7.02
C GLY A 76 -13.32 17.44 -6.29
N ALA A 77 -12.85 17.95 -5.18
CA ALA A 77 -11.80 17.34 -4.37
C ALA A 77 -12.14 15.91 -3.87
N ARG A 78 -13.41 15.59 -3.70
CA ARG A 78 -13.89 14.26 -3.28
C ARG A 78 -14.14 13.29 -4.44
N ARG A 79 -13.81 13.66 -5.67
CA ARG A 79 -14.00 12.79 -6.84
C ARG A 79 -13.20 11.49 -6.70
N GLU A 80 -13.88 10.36 -6.78
CA GLU A 80 -13.30 9.03 -6.62
C GLU A 80 -13.59 8.15 -7.83
N PRO A 81 -12.60 7.86 -8.67
CA PRO A 81 -12.75 6.99 -9.81
C PRO A 81 -12.72 5.51 -9.43
N ASN A 82 -13.13 4.65 -10.37
CA ASN A 82 -13.06 3.19 -10.30
C ASN A 82 -13.84 2.56 -9.13
N SER A 83 -14.85 3.26 -8.62
CA SER A 83 -15.75 2.73 -7.59
C SER A 83 -16.74 1.74 -8.19
N ARG A 84 -16.93 0.57 -7.54
CA ARG A 84 -17.86 -0.45 -8.00
C ARG A 84 -19.31 -0.09 -7.65
N VAL A 85 -20.19 -0.07 -8.63
CA VAL A 85 -21.63 0.19 -8.41
C VAL A 85 -22.28 -0.79 -7.44
N THR A 86 -21.81 -2.04 -7.42
CA THR A 86 -22.31 -3.12 -6.56
C THR A 86 -21.91 -2.96 -5.08
N MET A 87 -20.80 -2.25 -4.81
CA MET A 87 -20.27 -2.01 -3.47
C MET A 87 -20.58 -0.59 -2.96
N THR A 88 -21.23 0.22 -3.78
CA THR A 88 -21.63 1.58 -3.43
C THR A 88 -23.04 1.56 -2.83
N GLU A 89 -23.14 1.72 -1.52
CA GLU A 89 -24.42 1.86 -0.80
C GLU A 89 -25.08 3.17 -1.23
N LEU A 90 -26.38 3.12 -1.55
CA LEU A 90 -27.11 4.28 -2.02
C LEU A 90 -27.40 5.24 -0.86
N HIS A 91 -27.10 6.51 -1.03
CA HIS A 91 -27.50 7.60 -0.15
C HIS A 91 -28.16 8.73 -0.93
N ASP A 92 -28.93 9.58 -0.25
CA ASP A 92 -29.57 10.70 -0.91
C ASP A 92 -28.55 11.68 -1.49
N GLY A 93 -28.83 12.16 -2.71
CA GLY A 93 -27.93 13.06 -3.43
C GLY A 93 -26.67 12.44 -3.99
N LEU A 94 -26.50 11.09 -4.01
CA LEU A 94 -25.35 10.42 -4.60
C LEU A 94 -25.14 10.87 -6.06
N LEU A 95 -23.91 11.28 -6.37
CA LEU A 95 -23.49 11.65 -7.72
C LEU A 95 -22.55 10.58 -8.27
N ALA A 96 -22.93 9.98 -9.40
CA ALA A 96 -22.13 8.99 -10.09
C ALA A 96 -22.07 9.28 -11.60
N ALA A 97 -20.92 8.99 -12.19
CA ALA A 97 -20.71 9.08 -13.63
C ALA A 97 -20.00 7.84 -14.17
N SER A 98 -20.40 7.42 -15.37
CA SER A 98 -19.71 6.33 -16.07
C SER A 98 -18.33 6.78 -16.54
N GLN A 99 -17.40 5.84 -16.61
CA GLN A 99 -16.04 6.05 -17.10
C GLN A 99 -15.89 5.48 -18.52
N ASN A 100 -14.71 5.69 -19.13
CA ASN A 100 -14.29 5.07 -20.39
C ASN A 100 -15.28 5.27 -21.52
N ARG A 101 -15.72 6.50 -21.80
CA ARG A 101 -16.62 6.84 -22.91
C ARG A 101 -16.29 8.20 -23.52
N PHE A 102 -16.59 8.36 -24.80
CA PHE A 102 -16.49 9.68 -25.45
C PHE A 102 -17.47 9.76 -26.66
N PRO A 103 -18.45 10.67 -26.69
CA PRO A 103 -18.86 11.60 -25.62
C PRO A 103 -19.84 10.98 -24.62
N SER A 104 -20.50 9.85 -24.92
CA SER A 104 -21.51 9.25 -24.06
C SER A 104 -21.52 7.72 -24.13
N LEU A 105 -22.14 7.05 -23.14
CA LEU A 105 -22.30 5.60 -23.15
C LEU A 105 -23.10 5.10 -24.37
N GLY A 106 -24.16 5.80 -24.75
CA GLY A 106 -25.03 5.40 -25.88
C GLY A 106 -24.38 5.61 -27.24
N PHE A 107 -23.50 6.60 -27.35
CA PHE A 107 -22.75 6.92 -28.56
C PHE A 107 -21.29 7.20 -28.19
N ASP A 108 -20.43 6.24 -28.47
CA ASP A 108 -19.00 6.29 -28.12
C ASP A 108 -18.17 6.21 -29.40
N LEU A 109 -17.43 7.28 -29.70
CA LEU A 109 -16.57 7.36 -30.87
C LEU A 109 -15.38 6.40 -30.78
N MET A 110 -14.91 6.12 -29.57
CA MET A 110 -13.81 5.17 -29.35
C MET A 110 -14.20 3.72 -29.62
N ALA A 111 -15.50 3.42 -29.82
CA ALA A 111 -15.96 2.09 -30.25
C ALA A 111 -15.42 1.66 -31.63
N VAL A 112 -14.78 2.56 -32.37
CA VAL A 112 -13.99 2.24 -33.58
C VAL A 112 -12.85 1.26 -33.27
N ASN A 113 -12.34 1.23 -32.02
CA ASN A 113 -11.30 0.30 -31.58
C ASN A 113 -11.74 -1.18 -31.74
N ASP A 114 -13.04 -1.47 -31.63
CA ASP A 114 -13.55 -2.81 -31.84
C ASP A 114 -13.32 -3.30 -33.28
N ARG A 115 -13.37 -2.39 -34.26
CA ARG A 115 -13.06 -2.69 -35.69
C ARG A 115 -11.55 -2.87 -35.89
N LEU A 116 -10.73 -2.20 -35.09
CA LEU A 116 -9.26 -2.30 -35.10
C LEU A 116 -8.72 -3.41 -34.19
N SER A 117 -9.57 -4.28 -33.71
CA SER A 117 -9.25 -5.31 -32.70
C SER A 117 -8.09 -6.26 -33.07
N ASN A 118 -7.83 -6.47 -34.34
CA ASN A 118 -6.71 -7.29 -34.81
C ASN A 118 -5.34 -6.69 -34.44
N PHE A 119 -5.25 -5.38 -34.25
CA PHE A 119 -4.04 -4.67 -33.81
C PHE A 119 -3.94 -4.53 -32.29
N LEU A 120 -5.01 -4.83 -31.55
CA LEU A 120 -5.11 -4.65 -30.10
C LEU A 120 -5.20 -5.99 -29.34
N GLY A 121 -4.82 -7.11 -29.95
CA GLY A 121 -4.78 -8.41 -29.31
C GLY A 121 -3.72 -8.51 -28.21
N ALA A 122 -3.62 -9.68 -27.57
CA ALA A 122 -2.61 -9.92 -26.51
C ALA A 122 -1.21 -9.56 -27.01
N GLY A 123 -0.43 -8.92 -26.15
CA GLY A 123 0.92 -8.47 -26.49
C GLY A 123 1.02 -7.30 -27.47
N PHE A 124 -0.07 -6.58 -27.74
CA PHE A 124 -0.07 -5.46 -28.70
C PHE A 124 0.95 -4.37 -28.39
N TYR A 125 1.28 -4.12 -27.14
CA TYR A 125 2.32 -3.19 -26.71
C TYR A 125 3.71 -3.53 -27.30
N TYR A 126 3.98 -4.81 -27.50
CA TYR A 126 5.24 -5.32 -28.06
C TYR A 126 5.21 -5.50 -29.58
N LYS A 127 4.09 -5.26 -30.25
CA LYS A 127 3.88 -5.54 -31.67
C LYS A 127 3.47 -4.34 -32.51
N THR A 128 2.57 -3.50 -31.97
CA THR A 128 1.86 -2.46 -32.74
C THR A 128 2.50 -1.08 -32.63
N PHE A 129 3.01 -0.69 -31.48
CA PHE A 129 3.47 0.68 -31.19
C PHE A 129 4.98 0.78 -31.00
N MET A 130 5.74 -0.04 -31.74
CA MET A 130 7.20 -0.12 -31.57
C MET A 130 7.98 0.89 -32.42
N TRP A 131 7.37 1.47 -33.42
CA TRP A 131 8.04 2.39 -34.34
C TRP A 131 7.18 3.62 -34.63
N PRO A 132 7.77 4.87 -34.67
CA PRO A 132 9.12 5.20 -34.20
C PRO A 132 9.27 5.10 -32.68
N LYS A 133 10.40 4.57 -32.20
CA LYS A 133 10.65 4.34 -30.76
C LYS A 133 10.51 5.62 -29.91
N ALA A 134 10.95 6.78 -30.45
CA ALA A 134 10.84 8.07 -29.77
C ALA A 134 9.40 8.54 -29.50
N PHE A 135 8.38 7.93 -30.16
CA PHE A 135 6.98 8.29 -29.99
C PHE A 135 6.33 7.57 -28.80
N TRP A 136 7.00 6.55 -28.22
CA TRP A 136 6.40 5.77 -27.14
C TRP A 136 5.98 6.67 -25.97
N GLU A 137 6.91 7.39 -25.37
CA GLU A 137 6.61 8.21 -24.18
C GLU A 137 5.80 9.48 -24.49
N ARG A 138 5.99 10.07 -25.67
CA ARG A 138 5.40 11.38 -26.00
C ARG A 138 4.06 11.30 -26.71
N VAL A 139 3.76 10.21 -27.39
CA VAL A 139 2.56 10.07 -28.23
C VAL A 139 1.78 8.81 -27.86
N TYR A 140 2.36 7.61 -28.01
CA TYR A 140 1.60 6.36 -27.88
C TYR A 140 1.11 6.12 -26.46
N GLU A 141 1.96 6.14 -25.46
CA GLU A 141 1.59 5.90 -24.07
C GLU A 141 0.54 6.92 -23.57
N PRO A 142 0.68 8.24 -23.73
CA PRO A 142 -0.34 9.20 -23.29
C PRO A 142 -1.70 8.99 -23.96
N VAL A 143 -1.73 8.65 -25.26
CA VAL A 143 -2.97 8.37 -25.99
C VAL A 143 -3.61 7.07 -25.47
N ILE A 144 -2.82 6.00 -25.35
CA ILE A 144 -3.29 4.70 -24.85
C ILE A 144 -3.81 4.83 -23.42
N ARG A 145 -3.08 5.50 -22.52
CA ARG A 145 -3.48 5.73 -21.14
C ARG A 145 -4.80 6.49 -21.05
N ARG A 146 -4.97 7.55 -21.84
CA ARG A 146 -6.22 8.32 -21.90
C ARG A 146 -7.37 7.48 -22.46
N ALA A 147 -7.11 6.68 -23.50
CA ALA A 147 -8.11 5.80 -24.11
C ALA A 147 -8.49 4.61 -23.22
N ALA A 148 -7.63 4.21 -22.28
CA ALA A 148 -7.90 3.12 -21.35
C ALA A 148 -9.02 3.41 -20.35
N GLY A 149 -9.36 4.69 -20.13
CA GLY A 149 -10.50 5.11 -19.30
C GLY A 149 -10.45 4.62 -17.84
N LEU A 150 -9.27 4.50 -17.28
CA LEU A 150 -9.05 4.03 -15.90
C LEU A 150 -9.44 5.06 -14.83
N GLY A 151 -10.13 6.13 -15.20
CA GLY A 151 -10.47 7.25 -14.33
C GLY A 151 -9.28 8.19 -14.11
N ALA A 152 -9.55 9.35 -13.52
CA ALA A 152 -8.54 10.35 -13.19
C ALA A 152 -8.81 10.91 -11.79
N LEU A 153 -7.75 11.17 -11.04
CA LEU A 153 -7.83 11.89 -9.77
C LEU A 153 -8.26 13.35 -10.00
N SER A 154 -8.83 13.98 -8.98
CA SER A 154 -9.25 15.38 -9.04
C SER A 154 -8.06 16.33 -9.26
N GLY A 155 -6.90 16.01 -8.70
CA GLY A 155 -5.76 16.90 -8.61
C GLY A 155 -5.89 17.98 -7.52
N GLU A 156 -6.98 17.93 -6.75
CA GLU A 156 -7.26 18.83 -5.61
C GLU A 156 -6.95 18.10 -4.31
N ASP A 157 -6.67 18.85 -3.24
CA ASP A 157 -6.45 18.28 -1.90
C ASP A 157 -7.73 17.61 -1.39
N ASP A 158 -7.60 16.35 -0.95
CA ASP A 158 -8.72 15.60 -0.38
C ASP A 158 -9.10 16.17 1.00
N PRO A 159 -10.34 16.67 1.18
CA PRO A 159 -10.77 17.23 2.45
C PRO A 159 -11.16 16.17 3.49
N ASP A 160 -11.23 14.89 3.10
CA ASP A 160 -11.63 13.81 3.99
C ASP A 160 -10.47 13.35 4.86
N VAL A 161 -10.78 12.88 6.06
CA VAL A 161 -9.82 12.36 7.03
C VAL A 161 -9.82 10.84 6.96
N TYR A 162 -8.63 10.27 7.05
CA TYR A 162 -8.40 8.82 7.10
C TYR A 162 -7.64 8.49 8.38
N ASP A 163 -7.84 7.29 8.91
CA ASP A 163 -7.17 6.88 10.13
C ASP A 163 -6.60 5.46 10.04
N ARG A 164 -5.73 5.13 10.97
CA ARG A 164 -5.17 3.80 11.16
C ARG A 164 -5.25 3.42 12.62
N GLY A 165 -5.53 2.17 12.90
CA GLY A 165 -5.65 1.71 14.27
C GLY A 165 -5.26 0.24 14.45
N PHE A 166 -5.30 -0.19 15.69
CA PHE A 166 -4.97 -1.54 16.10
C PHE A 166 -6.18 -2.18 16.78
N ARG A 167 -6.36 -3.48 16.55
CA ARG A 167 -7.34 -4.33 17.21
C ARG A 167 -6.70 -5.64 17.60
N HIS A 168 -7.21 -6.24 18.64
CA HIS A 168 -6.78 -7.54 19.13
C HIS A 168 -8.01 -8.42 19.34
N CYS A 169 -7.90 -9.72 19.07
CA CYS A 169 -8.95 -10.69 19.35
C CYS A 169 -8.38 -12.12 19.46
N ASP A 170 -9.16 -12.98 20.07
CA ASP A 170 -8.89 -14.41 20.09
C ASP A 170 -9.20 -15.04 18.73
N LEU A 171 -10.35 -14.68 18.15
CA LEU A 171 -10.79 -15.16 16.84
C LEU A 171 -11.25 -14.02 15.94
N LEU A 172 -10.58 -13.87 14.79
CA LEU A 172 -11.04 -13.02 13.68
C LEU A 172 -11.84 -13.89 12.71
N VAL A 173 -13.13 -13.60 12.56
CA VAL A 173 -14.00 -14.24 11.55
C VAL A 173 -14.14 -13.30 10.36
N ILE A 174 -13.81 -13.79 9.13
CA ILE A 174 -13.80 -13.00 7.89
C ILE A 174 -14.94 -13.45 7.00
N GLY A 175 -15.98 -12.66 6.91
CA GLY A 175 -17.24 -12.92 6.21
C GLY A 175 -18.38 -13.28 7.16
N ALA A 176 -19.47 -12.50 7.12
CA ALA A 176 -20.69 -12.68 7.94
C ALA A 176 -21.80 -13.41 7.17
N GLY A 177 -21.44 -14.38 6.31
CA GLY A 177 -22.35 -15.35 5.72
C GLY A 177 -22.72 -16.45 6.73
N PRO A 178 -23.46 -17.49 6.32
CA PRO A 178 -23.93 -18.55 7.24
C PRO A 178 -22.81 -19.23 8.03
N ALA A 179 -21.65 -19.50 7.42
CA ALA A 179 -20.51 -20.08 8.13
C ALA A 179 -19.94 -19.11 9.18
N GLY A 180 -19.75 -17.83 8.81
CA GLY A 180 -19.16 -16.85 9.71
C GLY A 180 -20.07 -16.46 10.85
N LEU A 181 -21.37 -16.35 10.61
CA LEU A 181 -22.37 -16.11 11.67
C LEU A 181 -22.41 -17.25 12.67
N SER A 182 -22.44 -18.51 12.20
CA SER A 182 -22.39 -19.70 13.06
C SER A 182 -21.08 -19.75 13.86
N ALA A 183 -19.95 -19.51 13.21
CA ALA A 183 -18.65 -19.50 13.86
C ALA A 183 -18.50 -18.42 14.93
N ALA A 184 -18.93 -17.19 14.61
CA ALA A 184 -18.86 -16.07 15.55
C ALA A 184 -19.77 -16.28 16.75
N LEU A 185 -20.97 -16.84 16.54
CA LEU A 185 -21.91 -17.16 17.62
C LEU A 185 -21.34 -18.21 18.56
N THR A 186 -20.81 -19.31 18.02
CA THR A 186 -20.15 -20.38 18.79
C THR A 186 -18.98 -19.82 19.63
N ALA A 187 -18.13 -19.00 19.02
CA ALA A 187 -16.99 -18.41 19.70
C ALA A 187 -17.39 -17.36 20.75
N GLY A 188 -18.37 -16.53 20.41
CA GLY A 188 -18.88 -15.51 21.33
C GLY A 188 -19.52 -16.11 22.59
N ARG A 189 -20.35 -17.15 22.42
CA ARG A 189 -20.93 -17.92 23.53
C ARG A 189 -19.89 -18.62 24.40
N ALA A 190 -18.78 -19.01 23.83
CA ALA A 190 -17.64 -19.60 24.55
C ALA A 190 -16.79 -18.56 25.32
N GLY A 191 -17.14 -17.25 25.24
CA GLY A 191 -16.43 -16.18 25.94
C GLY A 191 -15.14 -15.72 25.24
N ALA A 192 -14.87 -16.14 24.01
CA ALA A 192 -13.72 -15.65 23.23
C ALA A 192 -13.94 -14.20 22.80
N GLU A 193 -12.88 -13.41 22.77
CA GLU A 193 -12.89 -12.10 22.14
C GLU A 193 -12.95 -12.26 20.61
N VAL A 194 -14.11 -11.92 20.01
CA VAL A 194 -14.39 -12.14 18.59
C VAL A 194 -14.51 -10.82 17.84
N ILE A 195 -13.85 -10.75 16.69
CA ILE A 195 -14.12 -9.71 15.69
C ILE A 195 -14.70 -10.41 14.46
N LEU A 196 -15.91 -10.01 14.05
CA LEU A 196 -16.55 -10.46 12.80
C LEU A 196 -16.56 -9.31 11.80
N VAL A 197 -15.85 -9.47 10.69
CA VAL A 197 -15.76 -8.47 9.61
C VAL A 197 -16.52 -8.94 8.37
N ASP A 198 -17.22 -8.01 7.72
CA ASP A 198 -17.88 -8.25 6.43
C ASP A 198 -17.81 -7.03 5.53
N GLU A 199 -17.57 -7.23 4.23
CA GLU A 199 -17.51 -6.15 3.26
C GLU A 199 -18.88 -5.54 2.92
N ASP A 200 -19.96 -6.29 3.17
CA ASP A 200 -21.33 -5.81 2.99
C ASP A 200 -21.76 -4.94 4.19
N PHE A 201 -22.74 -4.08 3.98
CA PHE A 201 -23.39 -3.29 5.03
C PHE A 201 -24.43 -4.10 5.83
N ARG A 202 -24.82 -5.28 5.33
CA ARG A 202 -25.78 -6.19 5.96
C ARG A 202 -25.22 -7.60 6.05
N ALA A 203 -25.14 -8.14 7.26
CA ALA A 203 -24.74 -9.52 7.47
C ALA A 203 -25.78 -10.52 6.97
N GLY A 204 -25.34 -11.70 6.59
CA GLY A 204 -26.16 -12.81 6.08
C GLY A 204 -25.57 -13.43 4.81
N GLY A 205 -24.74 -12.69 4.05
CA GLY A 205 -24.11 -13.18 2.84
C GLY A 205 -25.13 -13.74 1.85
N ARG A 206 -24.93 -14.98 1.40
CA ARG A 206 -25.83 -15.64 0.45
C ARG A 206 -27.25 -15.81 0.96
N LEU A 207 -27.50 -15.94 2.28
CA LEU A 207 -28.83 -16.03 2.86
C LEU A 207 -29.72 -14.83 2.54
N LEU A 208 -29.17 -13.67 2.25
CA LEU A 208 -29.91 -12.49 1.80
C LEU A 208 -30.42 -12.60 0.37
N GLN A 209 -29.93 -13.57 -0.39
CA GLN A 209 -30.22 -13.76 -1.82
C GLN A 209 -31.03 -15.01 -2.10
N GLU A 210 -31.23 -15.88 -1.09
CA GLU A 210 -31.93 -17.16 -1.21
C GLU A 210 -33.39 -17.06 -0.74
N SER A 211 -34.26 -17.86 -1.32
CA SER A 211 -35.68 -17.92 -0.96
C SER A 211 -36.02 -19.03 0.05
N PHE A 212 -35.10 -19.95 0.32
CA PHE A 212 -35.33 -21.08 1.22
C PHE A 212 -35.13 -20.74 2.70
N GLY A 213 -35.72 -21.60 3.56
CA GLY A 213 -35.75 -21.41 5.01
C GLY A 213 -34.53 -21.99 5.75
N VAL A 214 -34.24 -21.40 6.91
CA VAL A 214 -33.26 -21.87 7.87
C VAL A 214 -33.95 -21.85 9.27
N GLY A 215 -34.07 -22.99 9.94
CA GLY A 215 -34.70 -23.08 11.24
C GLY A 215 -36.19 -22.68 11.21
N GLY A 216 -36.88 -22.88 10.10
CA GLY A 216 -38.30 -22.57 9.95
C GLY A 216 -38.61 -21.08 9.66
N VAL A 217 -37.62 -20.24 9.47
CA VAL A 217 -37.74 -18.82 9.06
C VAL A 217 -36.97 -18.55 7.80
N SER A 218 -37.14 -17.34 7.21
CA SER A 218 -36.30 -17.00 6.05
C SER A 218 -34.80 -16.94 6.42
N GLY A 219 -33.90 -17.22 5.47
CA GLY A 219 -32.47 -17.11 5.71
C GLY A 219 -32.03 -15.71 6.19
N ALA A 220 -32.69 -14.66 5.69
CA ALA A 220 -32.44 -13.29 6.13
C ALA A 220 -32.87 -13.03 7.58
N ASP A 221 -34.02 -13.59 8.02
CA ASP A 221 -34.53 -13.46 9.41
C ASP A 221 -33.66 -14.27 10.38
N TRP A 222 -33.23 -15.47 9.97
CA TRP A 222 -32.24 -16.23 10.75
C TRP A 222 -30.95 -15.45 10.96
N ALA A 223 -30.41 -14.88 9.89
CA ALA A 223 -29.19 -14.05 9.98
C ALA A 223 -29.40 -12.84 10.90
N ALA A 224 -30.53 -12.15 10.78
CA ALA A 224 -30.88 -11.01 11.65
C ALA A 224 -30.96 -11.42 13.12
N THR A 225 -31.53 -12.57 13.42
CA THR A 225 -31.63 -13.11 14.80
C THR A 225 -30.23 -13.40 15.36
N VAL A 226 -29.35 -14.06 14.60
CA VAL A 226 -27.97 -14.33 15.00
C VAL A 226 -27.20 -13.02 15.23
N VAL A 227 -27.35 -12.04 14.35
CA VAL A 227 -26.71 -10.73 14.49
C VAL A 227 -27.17 -10.01 15.76
N ALA A 228 -28.48 -10.06 16.08
CA ALA A 228 -29.02 -9.46 17.31
C ALA A 228 -28.43 -10.11 18.58
N GLU A 229 -28.26 -11.43 18.57
CA GLU A 229 -27.59 -12.13 19.67
C GLU A 229 -26.10 -11.75 19.76
N LEU A 230 -25.35 -11.76 18.64
CA LEU A 230 -23.95 -11.34 18.62
C LEU A 230 -23.76 -9.91 19.14
N GLN A 231 -24.67 -9.00 18.83
CA GLN A 231 -24.66 -7.62 19.33
C GLN A 231 -24.86 -7.53 20.83
N SER A 232 -25.55 -8.50 21.42
CA SER A 232 -25.78 -8.54 22.88
C SER A 232 -24.58 -9.07 23.66
N LEU A 233 -23.61 -9.74 22.99
CA LEU A 233 -22.43 -10.30 23.61
C LEU A 233 -21.32 -9.24 23.74
N PRO A 234 -20.87 -8.90 24.96
CA PRO A 234 -19.88 -7.82 25.15
C PRO A 234 -18.49 -8.14 24.60
N ASN A 235 -18.18 -9.42 24.42
CA ASN A 235 -16.91 -9.94 23.86
C ASN A 235 -16.95 -10.11 22.32
N VAL A 236 -18.03 -9.66 21.65
CA VAL A 236 -18.15 -9.76 20.20
C VAL A 236 -18.25 -8.38 19.58
N ARG A 237 -17.40 -8.13 18.59
CA ARG A 237 -17.43 -6.90 17.79
C ARG A 237 -17.80 -7.20 16.35
N LEU A 238 -18.93 -6.65 15.91
CA LEU A 238 -19.33 -6.70 14.50
C LEU A 238 -18.77 -5.47 13.75
N MET A 239 -18.18 -5.71 12.60
CA MET A 239 -17.63 -4.68 11.73
C MET A 239 -18.19 -4.86 10.30
N PRO A 240 -19.40 -4.37 10.02
CA PRO A 240 -19.91 -4.30 8.65
C PRO A 240 -19.12 -3.27 7.83
N ARG A 241 -19.25 -3.28 6.49
CA ARG A 241 -18.52 -2.41 5.57
C ARG A 241 -16.99 -2.53 5.73
N SER A 242 -16.51 -3.68 6.20
CA SER A 242 -15.12 -3.91 6.56
C SER A 242 -14.54 -5.08 5.76
N THR A 243 -13.55 -4.80 4.95
CA THR A 243 -12.91 -5.78 4.08
C THR A 243 -11.54 -6.18 4.61
N ALA A 244 -11.32 -7.47 4.88
CA ALA A 244 -9.99 -8.00 5.18
C ALA A 244 -9.17 -8.04 3.89
N ILE A 245 -8.26 -7.07 3.70
CA ILE A 245 -7.53 -6.86 2.44
C ILE A 245 -6.21 -7.63 2.37
N GLY A 246 -5.72 -8.15 3.48
CA GLY A 246 -4.45 -8.86 3.51
C GLY A 246 -4.20 -9.59 4.82
N VAL A 247 -3.37 -10.64 4.72
CA VAL A 247 -2.84 -11.42 5.84
C VAL A 247 -1.32 -11.30 5.81
N PHE A 248 -0.74 -11.02 6.96
CA PHE A 248 0.69 -10.79 7.15
C PHE A 248 1.24 -11.67 8.26
N ASP A 249 2.55 -11.60 8.51
CA ASP A 249 3.22 -12.39 9.53
C ASP A 249 2.62 -12.17 10.93
N HIS A 250 2.79 -13.15 11.79
CA HIS A 250 2.39 -13.12 13.21
C HIS A 250 0.88 -12.91 13.45
N GLY A 251 0.01 -13.42 12.56
CA GLY A 251 -1.44 -13.34 12.70
C GLY A 251 -2.01 -11.94 12.48
N ILE A 252 -1.29 -11.05 11.81
CA ILE A 252 -1.74 -9.69 11.51
C ILE A 252 -2.62 -9.72 10.26
N HIS A 253 -3.80 -9.12 10.36
CA HIS A 253 -4.71 -8.90 9.24
C HIS A 253 -4.92 -7.41 9.02
N ALA A 254 -4.84 -6.96 7.76
CA ALA A 254 -5.25 -5.61 7.41
C ALA A 254 -6.74 -5.61 7.04
N VAL A 255 -7.52 -4.80 7.75
CA VAL A 255 -8.96 -4.66 7.55
C VAL A 255 -9.28 -3.19 7.24
N LEU A 256 -9.87 -2.95 6.09
CA LEU A 256 -10.34 -1.62 5.68
C LEU A 256 -11.81 -1.45 6.07
N GLU A 257 -12.09 -0.59 7.03
CA GLU A 257 -13.43 -0.18 7.44
C GLU A 257 -13.85 1.10 6.71
N ARG A 258 -14.99 1.08 6.02
CA ARG A 258 -15.57 2.21 5.29
C ARG A 258 -16.62 2.91 6.14
N THR A 259 -16.18 3.77 7.05
CA THR A 259 -17.03 4.42 8.05
C THR A 259 -17.88 5.56 7.47
N GLY A 260 -17.46 6.18 6.36
CA GLY A 260 -18.12 7.33 5.78
C GLY A 260 -18.42 7.24 4.28
N ASP A 261 -18.21 6.10 3.62
CA ASP A 261 -18.44 5.97 2.17
C ASP A 261 -19.92 5.93 1.80
N HIS A 262 -20.79 5.54 2.74
CA HIS A 262 -22.25 5.42 2.58
C HIS A 262 -23.02 6.71 2.87
N ILE A 263 -22.32 7.82 3.11
CA ILE A 263 -22.91 9.14 3.34
C ILE A 263 -22.31 10.17 2.39
N ALA A 264 -23.00 11.25 2.16
CA ALA A 264 -22.59 12.31 1.22
C ALA A 264 -21.24 12.92 1.59
N ALA A 265 -21.03 13.21 2.88
CA ALA A 265 -19.77 13.64 3.46
C ALA A 265 -19.68 13.20 4.92
N PRO A 266 -18.50 12.72 5.38
CA PRO A 266 -18.31 12.45 6.79
C PRO A 266 -18.45 13.71 7.65
N ASP A 267 -18.80 13.55 8.93
CA ASP A 267 -18.76 14.64 9.90
C ASP A 267 -17.33 15.18 10.03
N ALA A 268 -17.21 16.48 10.30
CA ALA A 268 -15.92 17.13 10.44
C ALA A 268 -15.04 16.41 11.49
N GLY A 269 -13.85 16.02 11.11
CA GLY A 269 -12.88 15.33 11.98
C GLY A 269 -13.11 13.81 12.16
N LYS A 270 -14.24 13.25 11.69
CA LYS A 270 -14.42 11.79 11.67
C LYS A 270 -13.76 11.19 10.42
N PRO A 271 -13.08 10.05 10.56
CA PRO A 271 -12.44 9.41 9.40
C PRO A 271 -13.50 8.87 8.44
N ARG A 272 -13.26 9.02 7.15
CA ARG A 272 -14.05 8.41 6.08
C ARG A 272 -13.79 6.91 5.99
N GLN A 273 -12.52 6.53 6.18
CA GLN A 273 -12.09 5.13 6.21
C GLN A 273 -11.03 4.95 7.29
N ILE A 274 -10.98 3.74 7.87
CA ILE A 274 -9.98 3.36 8.87
C ILE A 274 -9.31 2.07 8.41
N LEU A 275 -7.97 2.06 8.37
CA LEU A 275 -7.20 0.85 8.14
C LEU A 275 -6.77 0.24 9.48
N TRP A 276 -7.42 -0.85 9.84
CA TRP A 276 -7.13 -1.60 11.06
C TRP A 276 -6.04 -2.63 10.83
N ARG A 277 -5.10 -2.72 11.76
CA ARG A 277 -4.21 -3.86 11.94
C ARG A 277 -4.81 -4.72 13.04
N VAL A 278 -5.41 -5.83 12.66
CA VAL A 278 -6.05 -6.77 13.59
C VAL A 278 -5.04 -7.86 13.92
N TYR A 279 -4.66 -7.95 15.17
CA TYR A 279 -3.83 -9.01 15.73
C TYR A 279 -4.74 -10.11 16.27
N ALA A 280 -4.88 -11.19 15.55
CA ALA A 280 -5.73 -12.31 15.90
C ALA A 280 -4.88 -13.50 16.36
N ARG A 281 -5.24 -14.13 17.48
CA ARG A 281 -4.61 -15.40 17.88
C ARG A 281 -4.94 -16.51 16.90
N ARG A 282 -6.18 -16.51 16.38
CA ARG A 282 -6.66 -17.35 15.30
C ARG A 282 -7.55 -16.58 14.34
N SER A 283 -7.61 -17.03 13.10
CA SER A 283 -8.53 -16.45 12.11
C SER A 283 -9.30 -17.55 11.37
N LEU A 284 -10.53 -17.25 10.99
CA LEU A 284 -11.40 -18.14 10.26
C LEU A 284 -11.93 -17.44 9.01
N LEU A 285 -11.53 -17.92 7.83
CA LEU A 285 -11.96 -17.40 6.55
C LEU A 285 -13.30 -18.02 6.14
N CYS A 286 -14.36 -17.21 6.20
CA CYS A 286 -15.72 -17.55 5.81
C CYS A 286 -16.20 -16.74 4.59
N ALA A 287 -15.29 -16.42 3.67
CA ALA A 287 -15.52 -15.47 2.57
C ALA A 287 -16.39 -16.02 1.42
N GLY A 288 -16.96 -17.21 1.56
CA GLY A 288 -17.90 -17.77 0.59
C GLY A 288 -17.25 -18.15 -0.74
N ALA A 289 -18.01 -18.06 -1.82
CA ALA A 289 -17.58 -18.37 -3.19
C ALA A 289 -18.18 -17.38 -4.18
N THR A 290 -17.49 -17.16 -5.29
CA THR A 290 -17.89 -16.31 -6.41
C THR A 290 -18.39 -17.17 -7.56
N GLU A 291 -19.56 -16.84 -8.13
CA GLU A 291 -20.08 -17.54 -9.29
C GLU A 291 -19.28 -17.19 -10.55
N ARG A 292 -18.98 -18.18 -11.39
CA ARG A 292 -18.30 -17.97 -12.67
C ARG A 292 -19.28 -18.01 -13.83
N LEU A 293 -18.93 -17.29 -14.88
CA LEU A 293 -19.63 -17.34 -16.15
C LEU A 293 -19.18 -18.53 -17.00
N ILE A 294 -19.85 -18.76 -18.12
CA ILE A 294 -19.44 -19.65 -19.21
C ILE A 294 -19.04 -18.77 -20.39
N GLY A 295 -17.92 -19.07 -21.05
CA GLY A 295 -17.47 -18.34 -22.23
C GLY A 295 -18.25 -18.75 -23.47
N PHE A 296 -18.85 -17.80 -24.20
CA PHE A 296 -19.49 -18.02 -25.49
C PHE A 296 -19.43 -16.74 -26.35
N ALA A 297 -19.80 -16.83 -27.61
CA ALA A 297 -19.67 -15.70 -28.52
C ALA A 297 -20.56 -14.51 -28.11
N ASP A 298 -19.93 -13.31 -28.01
CA ASP A 298 -20.58 -12.07 -27.61
C ASP A 298 -21.22 -12.15 -26.19
N ASN A 299 -20.58 -12.86 -25.23
CA ASN A 299 -21.02 -13.00 -23.84
C ASN A 299 -20.75 -11.76 -22.97
N ASP A 300 -20.45 -10.64 -23.58
CA ASP A 300 -20.12 -9.37 -22.92
C ASP A 300 -21.23 -8.31 -23.02
N ARG A 301 -22.38 -8.64 -23.61
CA ARG A 301 -23.46 -7.66 -23.79
C ARG A 301 -24.14 -7.29 -22.47
N PRO A 302 -24.54 -6.01 -22.27
CA PRO A 302 -25.37 -5.63 -21.14
C PRO A 302 -26.65 -6.47 -21.05
N GLY A 303 -26.95 -6.96 -19.84
CA GLY A 303 -28.04 -7.89 -19.57
C GLY A 303 -27.61 -9.35 -19.49
N ILE A 304 -26.33 -9.67 -19.76
CA ILE A 304 -25.76 -10.98 -19.42
C ILE A 304 -25.16 -10.85 -18.02
N MET A 305 -25.62 -11.69 -17.08
CA MET A 305 -25.31 -11.58 -15.66
C MET A 305 -25.08 -12.97 -15.07
N GLN A 306 -24.37 -13.02 -13.93
CA GLN A 306 -24.33 -14.23 -13.10
C GLN A 306 -25.74 -14.58 -12.61
N ALA A 307 -26.10 -15.86 -12.63
CA ALA A 307 -27.43 -16.31 -12.22
C ALA A 307 -27.71 -16.02 -10.74
N GLY A 308 -26.72 -16.23 -9.87
CA GLY A 308 -26.78 -15.86 -8.46
C GLY A 308 -26.97 -14.37 -8.24
N ALA A 309 -26.35 -13.52 -9.07
CA ALA A 309 -26.55 -12.08 -9.02
C ALA A 309 -27.98 -11.69 -9.39
N VAL A 310 -28.53 -12.28 -10.48
CA VAL A 310 -29.94 -12.05 -10.88
C VAL A 310 -30.87 -12.41 -9.75
N ARG A 311 -30.66 -13.58 -9.09
CA ARG A 311 -31.42 -14.02 -7.92
C ARG A 311 -31.27 -13.02 -6.75
N GLY A 312 -30.07 -12.54 -6.49
CA GLY A 312 -29.80 -11.53 -5.46
C GLY A 312 -30.51 -10.21 -5.74
N TYR A 313 -30.54 -9.73 -6.99
CA TYR A 313 -31.31 -8.54 -7.34
C TYR A 313 -32.80 -8.73 -7.11
N VAL A 314 -33.36 -9.88 -7.43
CA VAL A 314 -34.78 -10.18 -7.24
C VAL A 314 -35.11 -10.32 -5.74
N ASN A 315 -34.47 -11.22 -5.03
CA ASN A 315 -34.83 -11.58 -3.64
C ASN A 315 -34.41 -10.52 -2.63
N ARG A 316 -33.20 -9.96 -2.73
CA ARG A 316 -32.72 -8.98 -1.77
C ARG A 316 -33.19 -7.57 -2.10
N PHE A 317 -33.08 -7.15 -3.36
CA PHE A 317 -33.32 -5.77 -3.75
C PHE A 317 -34.65 -5.54 -4.45
N ALA A 318 -35.45 -6.60 -4.66
CA ALA A 318 -36.73 -6.53 -5.39
C ALA A 318 -36.60 -5.82 -6.75
N ALA A 319 -35.59 -6.19 -7.55
CA ALA A 319 -35.32 -5.61 -8.85
C ALA A 319 -35.03 -6.70 -9.87
N THR A 320 -35.66 -6.64 -11.06
CA THR A 320 -35.38 -7.57 -12.17
C THR A 320 -34.54 -6.90 -13.24
N PRO A 321 -33.58 -7.61 -13.86
CA PRO A 321 -32.82 -7.03 -14.97
C PRO A 321 -33.65 -6.86 -16.25
N ALA A 322 -34.73 -7.64 -16.42
CA ALA A 322 -35.62 -7.58 -17.54
C ALA A 322 -36.95 -8.28 -17.22
N GLU A 323 -37.97 -8.09 -18.08
CA GLU A 323 -39.26 -8.77 -18.03
C GLU A 323 -39.15 -10.25 -18.41
N HIS A 324 -38.34 -10.54 -19.45
CA HIS A 324 -38.08 -11.90 -19.94
C HIS A 324 -36.63 -12.28 -19.73
N VAL A 325 -36.37 -13.32 -18.94
CA VAL A 325 -35.01 -13.77 -18.57
C VAL A 325 -34.81 -15.22 -19.05
N ALA A 326 -33.73 -15.47 -19.79
CA ALA A 326 -33.27 -16.82 -20.09
C ALA A 326 -32.19 -17.24 -19.06
N VAL A 327 -32.09 -18.55 -18.77
CA VAL A 327 -31.05 -19.09 -17.87
C VAL A 327 -30.15 -20.03 -18.67
N PHE A 328 -28.83 -19.87 -18.55
CA PHE A 328 -27.83 -20.76 -19.13
C PHE A 328 -26.96 -21.35 -18.03
N THR A 329 -26.94 -22.67 -17.93
CA THR A 329 -26.29 -23.36 -16.82
C THR A 329 -25.63 -24.68 -17.19
N ASN A 330 -24.71 -25.13 -16.34
CA ASN A 330 -24.10 -26.46 -16.29
C ASN A 330 -24.26 -27.10 -14.90
N ASN A 331 -25.16 -26.58 -14.07
CA ASN A 331 -25.31 -26.97 -12.66
C ASN A 331 -26.74 -26.75 -12.16
N ASP A 332 -27.04 -27.23 -10.94
CA ASP A 332 -28.40 -27.17 -10.39
C ASP A 332 -28.79 -25.77 -9.87
N ASP A 333 -27.80 -24.92 -9.55
CA ASP A 333 -28.05 -23.58 -9.02
C ASP A 333 -28.72 -22.64 -10.04
N GLY A 334 -28.45 -22.86 -11.36
CA GLY A 334 -29.16 -22.18 -12.42
C GLY A 334 -30.66 -22.46 -12.43
N HIS A 335 -31.09 -23.71 -12.14
CA HIS A 335 -32.47 -24.07 -12.02
C HIS A 335 -33.18 -23.41 -10.85
N ARG A 336 -32.47 -23.27 -9.70
CA ARG A 336 -32.96 -22.49 -8.53
C ARG A 336 -33.21 -21.04 -8.92
N THR A 337 -32.30 -20.44 -9.68
CA THR A 337 -32.50 -19.06 -10.18
C THR A 337 -33.77 -18.95 -11.02
N ALA A 338 -34.04 -19.92 -11.89
CA ALA A 338 -35.27 -19.92 -12.65
C ALA A 338 -36.52 -20.02 -11.76
N THR A 339 -36.48 -20.84 -10.72
CA THR A 339 -37.60 -21.00 -9.76
C THR A 339 -37.86 -19.68 -8.99
N ASP A 340 -36.81 -19.03 -8.52
CA ASP A 340 -36.92 -17.76 -7.80
C ASP A 340 -37.45 -16.63 -8.68
N LEU A 341 -37.01 -16.57 -9.94
CA LEU A 341 -37.51 -15.61 -10.93
C LEU A 341 -38.99 -15.78 -11.14
N ALA A 342 -39.45 -17.03 -11.38
CA ALA A 342 -40.85 -17.33 -11.57
C ALA A 342 -41.71 -17.03 -10.35
N ALA A 343 -41.21 -17.33 -9.14
CA ALA A 343 -41.88 -17.02 -7.87
C ALA A 343 -42.04 -15.50 -7.67
N ALA A 344 -41.11 -14.71 -8.18
CA ALA A 344 -41.16 -13.25 -8.16
C ALA A 344 -41.98 -12.64 -9.31
N GLY A 345 -42.63 -13.47 -10.17
CA GLY A 345 -43.46 -13.04 -11.28
C GLY A 345 -42.66 -12.60 -12.51
N VAL A 346 -41.37 -12.96 -12.62
CA VAL A 346 -40.53 -12.70 -13.77
C VAL A 346 -40.64 -13.88 -14.78
N ASP A 347 -40.88 -13.56 -16.06
CA ASP A 347 -40.99 -14.60 -17.09
C ASP A 347 -39.63 -15.25 -17.39
N VAL A 348 -39.57 -16.59 -17.27
CA VAL A 348 -38.40 -17.41 -17.59
C VAL A 348 -38.55 -17.95 -19.00
N ALA A 349 -37.92 -17.28 -19.97
CA ALA A 349 -38.08 -17.60 -21.40
C ALA A 349 -37.59 -19.01 -21.76
N ALA A 350 -36.56 -19.53 -21.16
CA ALA A 350 -36.06 -20.90 -21.25
C ALA A 350 -34.93 -21.18 -20.22
N ILE A 351 -34.75 -22.44 -19.85
CA ILE A 351 -33.58 -22.94 -19.15
C ILE A 351 -32.73 -23.75 -20.12
N ILE A 352 -31.54 -23.26 -20.44
CA ILE A 352 -30.58 -23.91 -21.33
C ILE A 352 -29.56 -24.61 -20.40
N ASP A 353 -29.61 -25.94 -20.33
CA ASP A 353 -28.68 -26.71 -19.51
C ASP A 353 -27.78 -27.56 -20.42
N SER A 354 -26.50 -27.43 -20.25
CA SER A 354 -25.51 -28.16 -21.03
C SER A 354 -25.44 -29.66 -20.70
N ARG A 355 -26.02 -30.08 -19.60
CA ARG A 355 -26.09 -31.49 -19.17
C ARG A 355 -27.20 -32.21 -19.91
N PRO A 356 -26.95 -33.40 -20.48
CA PRO A 356 -27.99 -34.19 -21.15
C PRO A 356 -29.03 -34.74 -20.19
N ASP A 357 -28.68 -34.93 -18.93
CA ASP A 357 -29.51 -35.42 -17.83
C ASP A 357 -29.99 -34.26 -16.89
N ALA A 358 -30.19 -33.08 -17.46
CA ALA A 358 -30.68 -31.93 -16.73
C ALA A 358 -32.04 -32.22 -16.06
N PRO A 359 -32.30 -31.68 -14.85
CA PRO A 359 -33.59 -31.88 -14.17
C PRO A 359 -34.69 -31.17 -14.96
N LYS A 360 -35.91 -31.72 -14.90
CA LYS A 360 -37.12 -31.07 -15.44
C LYS A 360 -37.49 -29.86 -14.59
N SER A 361 -38.15 -28.90 -15.19
CA SER A 361 -38.64 -27.71 -14.48
C SER A 361 -40.11 -27.50 -14.79
N GLU A 362 -40.88 -27.04 -13.81
CA GLU A 362 -42.28 -26.68 -13.96
C GLU A 362 -42.48 -25.21 -14.35
N VAL A 363 -41.41 -24.40 -14.20
CA VAL A 363 -41.49 -22.94 -14.41
C VAL A 363 -41.11 -22.51 -15.83
N ALA A 364 -40.35 -23.32 -16.58
CA ALA A 364 -39.96 -23.00 -17.94
C ALA A 364 -39.51 -24.24 -18.73
N GLU A 365 -39.47 -24.16 -20.05
CA GLU A 365 -38.91 -25.20 -20.94
C GLU A 365 -37.42 -25.42 -20.63
N VAL A 366 -37.02 -26.67 -20.37
CA VAL A 366 -35.62 -27.07 -20.19
C VAL A 366 -35.06 -27.63 -21.49
N LEU A 367 -34.04 -26.98 -22.02
CA LEU A 367 -33.31 -27.44 -23.20
C LEU A 367 -32.05 -28.19 -22.71
N ALA A 368 -32.23 -29.51 -22.43
CA ALA A 368 -31.19 -30.38 -21.94
C ALA A 368 -30.13 -30.69 -23.01
N GLY A 369 -28.87 -30.77 -22.66
CA GLY A 369 -27.73 -30.97 -23.57
C GLY A 369 -27.50 -29.79 -24.53
N ALA A 370 -28.15 -28.66 -24.31
CA ALA A 370 -28.09 -27.50 -25.19
C ALA A 370 -27.10 -26.46 -24.67
N VAL A 371 -26.54 -25.66 -25.58
CA VAL A 371 -25.59 -24.60 -25.22
C VAL A 371 -25.90 -23.32 -25.98
N VAL A 372 -25.66 -22.19 -25.31
CA VAL A 372 -25.71 -20.87 -25.94
C VAL A 372 -24.48 -20.68 -26.82
N THR A 373 -24.71 -20.41 -28.13
CA THR A 373 -23.60 -20.24 -29.09
C THR A 373 -23.31 -18.78 -29.41
N GLY A 374 -24.20 -17.87 -29.02
CA GLY A 374 -24.02 -16.44 -29.24
C GLY A 374 -25.23 -15.63 -28.77
N THR A 375 -25.13 -14.34 -28.89
CA THR A 375 -26.19 -13.39 -28.53
C THR A 375 -26.33 -12.30 -29.59
N GLY A 376 -27.51 -11.67 -29.64
CA GLY A 376 -27.76 -10.50 -30.46
C GLY A 376 -28.39 -9.34 -29.71
N GLY A 377 -28.26 -8.15 -30.26
CA GLY A 377 -28.70 -6.88 -29.70
C GLY A 377 -27.66 -5.76 -29.90
N ARG A 378 -28.08 -4.51 -29.79
CA ARG A 378 -27.18 -3.36 -30.04
C ARG A 378 -26.44 -2.86 -28.77
N LEU A 379 -27.15 -2.34 -27.77
CA LEU A 379 -26.65 -1.82 -26.53
C LEU A 379 -27.02 -2.70 -25.31
N GLY A 380 -27.60 -3.84 -25.56
CA GLY A 380 -28.02 -4.86 -24.63
C GLY A 380 -28.42 -6.12 -25.37
N ILE A 381 -28.65 -7.19 -24.63
CA ILE A 381 -29.13 -8.44 -25.15
C ILE A 381 -30.60 -8.31 -25.59
N GLY A 382 -30.93 -8.90 -26.71
CA GLY A 382 -32.30 -9.01 -27.22
C GLY A 382 -32.71 -10.47 -27.46
N HIS A 383 -31.72 -11.35 -27.69
CA HIS A 383 -31.94 -12.78 -27.90
C HIS A 383 -30.67 -13.59 -27.66
N VAL A 384 -30.86 -14.90 -27.50
CA VAL A 384 -29.79 -15.89 -27.46
C VAL A 384 -29.95 -16.89 -28.61
N ASP A 385 -28.83 -17.27 -29.23
CA ASP A 385 -28.70 -18.33 -30.21
C ASP A 385 -28.27 -19.62 -29.50
N ILE A 386 -29.03 -20.68 -29.66
CA ILE A 386 -28.88 -21.96 -28.96
C ILE A 386 -28.60 -23.06 -29.94
N ARG A 387 -27.66 -23.94 -29.63
CA ARG A 387 -27.46 -25.23 -30.28
C ARG A 387 -28.03 -26.31 -29.38
N LEU A 388 -29.00 -27.03 -29.91
CA LEU A 388 -29.66 -28.18 -29.24
C LEU A 388 -28.76 -29.42 -29.24
N ALA A 389 -29.01 -30.38 -28.34
CA ALA A 389 -28.26 -31.63 -28.22
C ALA A 389 -28.21 -32.42 -29.56
N GLY A 390 -29.29 -32.42 -30.34
CA GLY A 390 -29.35 -33.02 -31.66
C GLY A 390 -28.74 -32.22 -32.82
N GLY A 391 -27.99 -31.13 -32.55
CA GLY A 391 -27.37 -30.28 -33.58
C GLY A 391 -28.28 -29.20 -34.16
N GLY A 392 -29.57 -29.20 -33.86
CA GLY A 392 -30.54 -28.18 -34.26
C GLY A 392 -30.23 -26.81 -33.66
N ARG A 393 -30.80 -25.74 -34.23
CA ARG A 393 -30.69 -24.38 -33.72
C ARG A 393 -32.01 -23.85 -33.21
N LYS A 394 -32.01 -23.16 -32.11
CA LYS A 394 -33.15 -22.44 -31.56
C LYS A 394 -32.76 -21.01 -31.24
N HIS A 395 -33.71 -20.11 -31.35
CA HIS A 395 -33.55 -18.69 -31.09
C HIS A 395 -34.56 -18.30 -30.00
N VAL A 396 -34.10 -17.72 -28.88
CA VAL A 396 -34.96 -17.34 -27.78
C VAL A 396 -34.83 -15.84 -27.54
N GLN A 397 -35.95 -15.12 -27.59
CA GLN A 397 -36.00 -13.70 -27.24
C GLN A 397 -35.88 -13.54 -25.72
N CYS A 398 -35.01 -12.65 -25.25
CA CYS A 398 -34.88 -12.32 -23.85
C CYS A 398 -34.23 -10.96 -23.66
N GLY A 399 -34.57 -10.27 -22.56
CA GLY A 399 -33.99 -8.99 -22.19
C GLY A 399 -32.82 -9.16 -21.24
N ALA A 400 -32.64 -10.33 -20.61
CA ALA A 400 -31.47 -10.70 -19.82
C ALA A 400 -31.17 -12.20 -19.95
N LEU A 401 -29.88 -12.55 -19.72
CA LEU A 401 -29.41 -13.94 -19.67
C LEU A 401 -28.67 -14.15 -18.33
N ALA A 402 -29.23 -14.99 -17.49
CA ALA A 402 -28.64 -15.44 -16.25
C ALA A 402 -27.71 -16.63 -16.53
N VAL A 403 -26.40 -16.53 -16.22
CA VAL A 403 -25.41 -17.54 -16.53
C VAL A 403 -24.83 -18.12 -15.25
N SER A 404 -24.91 -19.44 -15.09
CA SER A 404 -24.30 -20.16 -13.98
C SER A 404 -23.33 -21.22 -14.51
N GLY A 405 -22.03 -20.97 -14.33
CA GLY A 405 -20.92 -21.85 -14.72
C GLY A 405 -20.32 -22.66 -13.56
N GLY A 406 -20.90 -22.57 -12.36
CA GLY A 406 -20.39 -23.11 -11.10
C GLY A 406 -19.78 -22.04 -10.21
N TRP A 407 -19.23 -22.46 -9.09
CA TRP A 407 -18.74 -21.56 -8.03
C TRP A 407 -17.24 -21.73 -7.81
N ASN A 408 -16.55 -20.63 -7.59
CA ASN A 408 -15.14 -20.57 -7.22
C ASN A 408 -15.02 -20.16 -5.75
N PRO A 409 -14.53 -21.03 -4.85
CA PRO A 409 -14.20 -20.66 -3.49
C PRO A 409 -13.28 -19.43 -3.41
N ASN A 410 -13.56 -18.53 -2.48
CA ASN A 410 -12.77 -17.31 -2.28
C ASN A 410 -11.52 -17.61 -1.45
N VAL A 411 -10.48 -18.13 -2.09
CA VAL A 411 -9.24 -18.62 -1.47
C VAL A 411 -8.10 -17.59 -1.43
N HIS A 412 -8.33 -16.36 -1.86
CA HIS A 412 -7.28 -15.36 -2.06
C HIS A 412 -6.47 -15.05 -0.79
N LEU A 413 -7.08 -14.94 0.39
CA LEU A 413 -6.33 -14.71 1.63
C LEU A 413 -5.44 -15.89 2.03
N THR A 414 -5.79 -17.11 1.65
CA THR A 414 -4.94 -18.29 1.93
C THR A 414 -3.66 -18.30 1.11
N CYS A 415 -3.56 -17.48 0.05
CA CYS A 415 -2.40 -17.40 -0.82
C CYS A 415 -1.31 -16.43 -0.32
N HIS A 416 -1.61 -15.57 0.66
CA HIS A 416 -0.72 -14.46 1.02
C HIS A 416 0.61 -14.91 1.65
N HIS A 417 0.68 -16.11 2.22
CA HIS A 417 1.91 -16.77 2.68
C HIS A 417 2.39 -17.83 1.71
N ARG A 418 2.18 -17.64 0.41
CA ARG A 418 2.53 -18.57 -0.69
C ARG A 418 1.69 -19.85 -0.71
N GLY A 419 0.55 -19.88 -0.01
CA GLY A 419 -0.41 -20.99 -0.08
C GLY A 419 -0.85 -21.21 -1.53
N ARG A 420 -1.00 -22.49 -1.90
CA ARG A 420 -1.41 -22.86 -3.25
C ARG A 420 -2.76 -23.57 -3.19
N PRO A 421 -3.79 -23.03 -3.86
CA PRO A 421 -5.07 -23.72 -3.96
C PRO A 421 -4.93 -25.05 -4.68
N ALA A 422 -5.70 -26.04 -4.22
CA ALA A 422 -5.77 -27.37 -4.78
C ALA A 422 -7.07 -27.55 -5.61
N TRP A 423 -6.96 -28.24 -6.74
CA TRP A 423 -8.12 -28.51 -7.59
C TRP A 423 -8.93 -29.68 -7.05
N GLN A 424 -10.27 -29.54 -7.06
CA GLN A 424 -11.23 -30.60 -6.75
C GLN A 424 -12.18 -30.84 -7.94
N ASP A 425 -12.14 -32.04 -8.50
CA ASP A 425 -12.91 -32.40 -9.70
C ASP A 425 -14.41 -32.45 -9.43
N ASP A 426 -14.84 -32.89 -8.26
CA ASP A 426 -16.26 -33.07 -7.91
C ASP A 426 -17.05 -31.76 -7.92
N ILE A 427 -16.38 -30.66 -7.56
CA ILE A 427 -16.98 -29.32 -7.54
C ILE A 427 -16.44 -28.44 -8.69
N CYS A 428 -15.54 -28.96 -9.49
CA CYS A 428 -14.89 -28.24 -10.59
C CYS A 428 -14.30 -26.89 -10.14
N ALA A 429 -13.59 -26.84 -9.01
CA ALA A 429 -13.08 -25.60 -8.43
C ALA A 429 -11.78 -25.80 -7.63
N PHE A 430 -11.07 -24.70 -7.42
CA PHE A 430 -9.95 -24.66 -6.49
C PHE A 430 -10.42 -24.39 -5.05
N VAL A 431 -9.92 -25.15 -4.11
CA VAL A 431 -10.12 -24.99 -2.67
C VAL A 431 -8.79 -24.65 -1.99
N PRO A 432 -8.77 -24.23 -0.72
CA PRO A 432 -7.53 -24.07 0.02
C PRO A 432 -6.69 -25.36 -0.02
N GLY A 433 -5.42 -25.21 -0.39
CA GLY A 433 -4.45 -26.32 -0.40
C GLY A 433 -3.38 -26.11 0.66
N GLU A 434 -2.15 -26.56 0.37
CA GLU A 434 -1.01 -26.42 1.28
C GLU A 434 -0.56 -24.95 1.44
N GLY A 435 0.03 -24.63 2.58
CA GLY A 435 0.63 -23.32 2.86
C GLY A 435 -0.36 -22.23 3.23
N VAL A 436 -1.53 -22.56 3.77
CA VAL A 436 -2.44 -21.61 4.39
C VAL A 436 -1.70 -20.84 5.49
N PRO A 437 -1.93 -19.51 5.66
CA PRO A 437 -1.25 -18.72 6.68
C PRO A 437 -1.35 -19.35 8.07
N PRO A 438 -0.27 -19.37 8.86
CA PRO A 438 -0.29 -19.93 10.20
C PRO A 438 -1.39 -19.32 11.07
N GLY A 439 -2.16 -20.17 11.77
CA GLY A 439 -3.27 -19.75 12.62
C GLY A 439 -4.56 -19.38 11.87
N MET A 440 -4.62 -19.61 10.56
CA MET A 440 -5.82 -19.46 9.75
C MET A 440 -6.46 -20.81 9.43
N ALA A 441 -7.78 -20.91 9.63
CA ALA A 441 -8.61 -21.97 9.07
C ALA A 441 -9.60 -21.41 8.06
N VAL A 442 -10.26 -22.27 7.32
CA VAL A 442 -11.24 -21.91 6.30
C VAL A 442 -12.54 -22.68 6.53
N ALA A 443 -13.69 -22.04 6.36
CA ALA A 443 -15.00 -22.67 6.55
C ALA A 443 -16.00 -22.31 5.43
N GLY A 444 -16.98 -23.19 5.28
CA GLY A 444 -18.11 -23.03 4.36
C GLY A 444 -17.72 -23.07 2.89
N ALA A 445 -18.36 -22.26 2.06
CA ALA A 445 -18.17 -22.29 0.62
C ALA A 445 -16.74 -21.88 0.18
N ALA A 446 -15.99 -21.14 0.99
CA ALA A 446 -14.56 -20.89 0.78
C ALA A 446 -13.71 -22.16 0.88
N ARG A 447 -14.23 -23.21 1.50
CA ARG A 447 -13.63 -24.55 1.62
C ARG A 447 -14.24 -25.58 0.67
N GLY A 448 -15.25 -25.18 -0.14
CA GLY A 448 -15.96 -26.06 -1.05
C GLY A 448 -17.23 -26.70 -0.48
N VAL A 449 -17.69 -26.29 0.68
CA VAL A 449 -18.96 -26.73 1.29
C VAL A 449 -20.08 -25.77 0.84
N PHE A 450 -20.93 -26.16 -0.10
CA PHE A 450 -21.87 -25.24 -0.74
C PHE A 450 -23.30 -25.33 -0.20
N SER A 451 -23.69 -26.43 0.50
CA SER A 451 -25.01 -26.55 1.09
C SER A 451 -25.15 -25.63 2.32
N THR A 452 -26.35 -25.14 2.58
CA THR A 452 -26.58 -24.19 3.68
C THR A 452 -26.39 -24.85 5.05
N ALA A 453 -26.98 -26.02 5.28
CA ALA A 453 -26.80 -26.77 6.53
C ALA A 453 -25.33 -27.15 6.73
N GLY A 454 -24.66 -27.66 5.68
CA GLY A 454 -23.25 -28.00 5.72
C GLY A 454 -22.35 -26.80 6.02
N THR A 455 -22.66 -25.63 5.44
CA THR A 455 -21.92 -24.39 5.66
C THR A 455 -22.04 -23.89 7.10
N ILE A 456 -23.24 -23.93 7.70
CA ILE A 456 -23.49 -23.55 9.09
C ILE A 456 -22.71 -24.50 10.03
N GLY A 457 -22.83 -25.84 9.79
CA GLY A 457 -22.14 -26.85 10.60
C GLY A 457 -20.62 -26.76 10.49
N ASP A 458 -20.07 -26.51 9.29
CA ASP A 458 -18.64 -26.36 9.08
C ASP A 458 -18.10 -25.11 9.79
N GLY A 459 -18.86 -23.99 9.77
CA GLY A 459 -18.52 -22.78 10.53
C GLY A 459 -18.37 -23.03 12.03
N GLN A 460 -19.35 -23.70 12.63
CA GLN A 460 -19.30 -24.12 14.03
C GLN A 460 -18.11 -25.05 14.32
N ALA A 461 -17.93 -26.09 13.52
CA ALA A 461 -16.88 -27.10 13.74
C ALA A 461 -15.48 -26.47 13.65
N GLN A 462 -15.23 -25.60 12.65
CA GLN A 462 -13.96 -24.92 12.51
C GLN A 462 -13.71 -23.91 13.64
N ALA A 463 -14.73 -23.20 14.11
CA ALA A 463 -14.60 -22.32 15.26
C ALA A 463 -14.20 -23.07 16.52
N ILE A 464 -14.88 -24.19 16.83
CA ILE A 464 -14.54 -25.06 17.97
C ILE A 464 -13.07 -25.52 17.87
N ALA A 465 -12.64 -25.98 16.69
CA ALA A 465 -11.29 -26.46 16.48
C ALA A 465 -10.24 -25.35 16.71
N GLN A 466 -10.48 -24.14 16.17
CA GLN A 466 -9.55 -23.02 16.32
C GLN A 466 -9.48 -22.50 17.76
N LEU A 467 -10.58 -22.51 18.49
CA LEU A 467 -10.63 -22.12 19.90
C LEU A 467 -9.90 -23.12 20.80
N ALA A 468 -10.04 -24.41 20.51
CA ALA A 468 -9.33 -25.46 21.25
C ALA A 468 -7.80 -25.30 21.17
N GLU A 469 -7.26 -24.89 20.01
CA GLU A 469 -5.83 -24.65 19.84
C GLU A 469 -5.28 -23.49 20.70
N ILE A 470 -6.14 -22.62 21.20
CA ILE A 470 -5.76 -21.50 22.09
C ILE A 470 -6.27 -21.69 23.51
N GLY A 471 -6.78 -22.89 23.83
CA GLY A 471 -7.20 -23.29 25.19
C GLY A 471 -8.60 -22.82 25.59
N ILE A 472 -9.43 -22.38 24.64
CA ILE A 472 -10.82 -22.00 24.89
C ILE A 472 -11.73 -23.19 24.52
N VAL A 473 -12.54 -23.65 25.47
CA VAL A 473 -13.48 -24.75 25.27
C VAL A 473 -14.81 -24.19 24.79
N ALA A 474 -15.23 -24.57 23.59
CA ALA A 474 -16.52 -24.21 23.03
C ALA A 474 -17.41 -25.45 22.88
N ALA A 475 -18.68 -25.33 23.24
CA ALA A 475 -19.67 -26.37 23.05
C ALA A 475 -20.24 -26.32 21.61
N ALA A 476 -20.61 -27.46 21.07
CA ALA A 476 -21.39 -27.52 19.85
C ALA A 476 -22.86 -27.22 20.14
N ASP A 477 -23.42 -26.23 19.47
CA ASP A 477 -24.85 -25.93 19.51
C ASP A 477 -25.62 -26.84 18.56
N THR A 478 -26.92 -27.02 18.82
CA THR A 478 -27.83 -27.67 17.89
C THR A 478 -27.94 -26.80 16.61
N LEU A 479 -27.62 -27.39 15.47
CA LEU A 479 -27.69 -26.73 14.20
C LEU A 479 -29.14 -26.55 13.74
N PRO A 480 -29.51 -25.42 13.13
CA PRO A 480 -30.80 -25.26 12.53
C PRO A 480 -30.97 -26.19 11.32
N GLU A 481 -32.15 -26.75 11.12
CA GLU A 481 -32.48 -27.38 9.86
C GLU A 481 -32.47 -26.36 8.75
N ALA A 482 -31.90 -26.72 7.61
CA ALA A 482 -31.93 -25.89 6.40
C ALA A 482 -32.23 -26.76 5.18
N GLU A 483 -32.97 -26.17 4.24
CA GLU A 483 -33.19 -26.81 2.95
C GLU A 483 -31.87 -26.83 2.17
N ASP A 484 -31.35 -28.02 1.95
CA ASP A 484 -30.16 -28.25 1.16
C ASP A 484 -30.52 -28.53 -0.29
N ALA A 485 -29.99 -27.80 -1.21
CA ALA A 485 -30.08 -28.08 -2.62
C ALA A 485 -28.84 -28.87 -3.07
N PRO A 486 -29.02 -29.90 -3.92
CA PRO A 486 -27.88 -30.56 -4.55
C PRO A 486 -27.10 -29.53 -5.39
N VAL A 487 -25.78 -29.62 -5.36
CA VAL A 487 -24.88 -28.72 -6.11
C VAL A 487 -24.07 -29.56 -7.10
N ARG A 488 -24.78 -30.28 -7.99
CA ARG A 488 -24.13 -31.02 -9.05
C ARG A 488 -23.72 -30.07 -10.17
N VAL A 489 -22.43 -30.06 -10.49
CA VAL A 489 -21.85 -29.24 -11.56
C VAL A 489 -21.12 -30.15 -12.56
N THR A 490 -21.23 -29.83 -13.84
CA THR A 490 -20.47 -30.49 -14.92
C THR A 490 -19.60 -29.44 -15.60
N SER A 491 -18.36 -29.73 -15.85
CA SER A 491 -17.41 -28.76 -16.42
C SER A 491 -17.85 -28.29 -17.81
N LEU A 492 -17.98 -26.96 -17.96
CA LEU A 492 -18.18 -26.30 -19.27
C LEU A 492 -17.52 -24.92 -19.17
N TRP A 493 -16.33 -24.79 -19.74
CA TRP A 493 -15.53 -23.57 -19.64
C TRP A 493 -15.88 -22.56 -20.74
N HIS A 494 -16.03 -23.06 -21.97
CA HIS A 494 -16.44 -22.22 -23.08
C HIS A 494 -17.20 -23.03 -24.16
N VAL A 495 -18.03 -22.35 -24.91
CA VAL A 495 -18.69 -22.88 -26.09
C VAL A 495 -17.96 -22.39 -27.33
N PRO A 496 -17.37 -23.30 -28.15
CA PRO A 496 -16.66 -22.90 -29.37
C PRO A 496 -17.56 -22.17 -30.36
N GLY A 497 -17.08 -21.07 -30.92
CA GLY A 497 -17.81 -20.25 -31.88
C GLY A 497 -16.90 -19.42 -32.77
N LYS A 498 -17.50 -18.73 -33.78
CA LYS A 498 -16.73 -17.91 -34.74
C LYS A 498 -16.38 -16.51 -34.21
N LYS A 499 -17.19 -15.98 -33.31
CA LYS A 499 -17.00 -14.66 -32.71
C LYS A 499 -16.20 -14.77 -31.40
N ARG A 500 -15.83 -13.62 -30.83
CA ARG A 500 -15.07 -13.57 -29.58
C ARG A 500 -15.91 -14.05 -28.39
N ALA A 501 -15.31 -14.92 -27.57
CA ALA A 501 -15.80 -15.31 -26.26
C ALA A 501 -14.88 -14.65 -25.20
N TRP A 502 -15.48 -13.87 -24.32
CA TRP A 502 -14.81 -13.08 -23.30
C TRP A 502 -14.60 -13.91 -22.04
N LEU A 503 -13.40 -13.83 -21.47
CA LEU A 503 -13.00 -14.49 -20.22
C LEU A 503 -12.84 -13.46 -19.11
N ASP A 504 -11.99 -12.46 -19.34
CA ASP A 504 -11.81 -11.32 -18.46
C ASP A 504 -12.47 -10.09 -19.10
N GLN A 505 -13.57 -9.65 -18.52
CA GLN A 505 -14.33 -8.55 -19.08
C GLN A 505 -13.78 -7.18 -18.69
N GLN A 506 -13.02 -7.07 -17.60
CA GLN A 506 -12.39 -5.82 -17.20
C GLN A 506 -11.18 -5.52 -18.08
N ASN A 507 -10.35 -6.54 -18.38
CA ASN A 507 -9.14 -6.37 -19.19
C ASN A 507 -9.35 -6.74 -20.68
N ASP A 508 -10.59 -7.03 -21.08
CA ASP A 508 -10.90 -7.41 -22.47
C ASP A 508 -10.09 -8.61 -22.99
N VAL A 509 -9.93 -9.66 -22.17
CA VAL A 509 -9.23 -10.90 -22.55
C VAL A 509 -10.23 -11.94 -23.06
N THR A 510 -9.94 -12.54 -24.20
CA THR A 510 -10.79 -13.52 -24.89
C THR A 510 -10.14 -14.89 -24.98
N VAL A 511 -10.92 -15.92 -25.34
CA VAL A 511 -10.39 -17.25 -25.69
C VAL A 511 -9.33 -17.17 -26.80
N LYS A 512 -9.47 -16.22 -27.75
CA LYS A 512 -8.48 -16.01 -28.82
C LYS A 512 -7.14 -15.56 -28.25
N ASP A 513 -7.13 -14.72 -27.21
CA ASP A 513 -5.90 -14.24 -26.58
C ASP A 513 -5.16 -15.38 -25.86
N VAL A 514 -5.90 -16.29 -25.20
CA VAL A 514 -5.30 -17.50 -24.58
C VAL A 514 -4.69 -18.41 -25.65
N LYS A 515 -5.40 -18.63 -26.78
CA LYS A 515 -4.86 -19.41 -27.91
C LYS A 515 -3.61 -18.78 -28.51
N LEU A 516 -3.60 -17.45 -28.65
CA LEU A 516 -2.42 -16.70 -29.13
C LEU A 516 -1.24 -16.84 -28.15
N ALA A 517 -1.48 -16.71 -26.86
CA ALA A 517 -0.46 -16.92 -25.85
C ALA A 517 0.15 -18.32 -25.93
N HIS A 518 -0.67 -19.35 -26.06
CA HIS A 518 -0.21 -20.72 -26.26
C HIS A 518 0.65 -20.88 -27.54
N GLN A 519 0.20 -20.30 -28.66
CA GLN A 519 0.90 -20.32 -29.94
C GLN A 519 2.28 -19.64 -29.85
N GLU A 520 2.39 -18.59 -29.07
CA GLU A 520 3.63 -17.83 -28.82
C GLU A 520 4.45 -18.40 -27.65
N ASN A 521 4.13 -19.62 -27.19
CA ASN A 521 4.83 -20.36 -26.15
C ASN A 521 4.69 -19.82 -24.71
N PHE A 522 3.72 -18.95 -24.42
CA PHE A 522 3.37 -18.53 -23.06
C PHE A 522 2.39 -19.54 -22.45
N ARG A 523 2.88 -20.73 -22.08
CA ARG A 523 2.07 -21.89 -21.66
C ARG A 523 1.86 -22.00 -20.15
N ALA A 524 2.76 -21.41 -19.34
CA ALA A 524 2.59 -21.35 -17.91
C ALA A 524 1.55 -20.29 -17.53
N VAL A 525 0.71 -20.56 -16.52
CA VAL A 525 -0.36 -19.65 -16.07
C VAL A 525 0.15 -18.26 -15.68
N GLU A 526 1.33 -18.17 -15.08
CA GLU A 526 1.96 -16.90 -14.71
C GLU A 526 2.41 -16.09 -15.96
N HIS A 527 2.87 -16.75 -17.01
CA HIS A 527 3.21 -16.11 -18.27
C HIS A 527 1.94 -15.71 -19.05
N LEU A 528 0.94 -16.61 -19.09
CA LEU A 528 -0.37 -16.30 -19.67
C LEU A 528 -0.95 -15.02 -19.06
N LYS A 529 -0.97 -14.95 -17.72
CA LYS A 529 -1.47 -13.79 -16.97
C LYS A 529 -0.76 -12.50 -17.40
N ARG A 530 0.58 -12.47 -17.41
CA ARG A 530 1.36 -11.27 -17.75
C ARG A 530 1.25 -10.88 -19.21
N TYR A 531 1.19 -11.85 -20.10
CA TYR A 531 1.12 -11.60 -21.54
C TYR A 531 -0.26 -11.08 -21.97
N THR A 532 -1.33 -11.62 -21.40
CA THR A 532 -2.71 -11.28 -21.79
C THR A 532 -3.38 -10.26 -20.88
N THR A 533 -2.82 -10.00 -19.69
CA THR A 533 -3.44 -9.28 -18.56
C THR A 533 -4.63 -10.01 -17.91
N LEU A 534 -4.81 -11.31 -18.20
CA LEU A 534 -5.86 -12.13 -17.58
C LEU A 534 -5.76 -12.10 -16.06
N GLY A 535 -6.82 -11.70 -15.37
CA GLY A 535 -6.89 -11.66 -13.92
C GLY A 535 -5.96 -10.63 -13.26
N MET A 536 -5.52 -9.60 -13.99
CA MET A 536 -4.72 -8.51 -13.45
C MET A 536 -5.55 -7.28 -13.04
N ALA A 537 -6.84 -7.34 -13.24
CA ALA A 537 -7.76 -6.26 -12.90
C ALA A 537 -8.13 -6.23 -11.41
N GLY A 538 -9.00 -5.30 -11.01
CA GLY A 538 -9.39 -5.08 -9.62
C GLY A 538 -10.13 -6.25 -8.96
N ASP A 539 -10.71 -7.19 -9.73
CA ASP A 539 -11.26 -8.45 -9.23
C ASP A 539 -10.19 -9.54 -9.03
N GLN A 540 -8.94 -9.28 -9.47
CA GLN A 540 -7.81 -10.19 -9.47
C GLN A 540 -8.11 -11.58 -10.05
N GLY A 541 -9.01 -11.64 -11.03
CA GLY A 541 -9.35 -12.86 -11.76
C GLY A 541 -10.30 -13.81 -11.04
N ARG A 542 -11.04 -13.37 -10.03
CA ARG A 542 -12.05 -14.20 -9.35
C ARG A 542 -13.09 -14.76 -10.32
N THR A 543 -13.46 -13.98 -11.32
CA THR A 543 -14.44 -14.39 -12.36
C THR A 543 -13.79 -15.03 -13.58
N SER A 544 -12.51 -14.83 -13.85
CA SER A 544 -11.85 -15.13 -15.12
C SER A 544 -10.75 -16.19 -15.08
N ASN A 545 -9.99 -16.29 -13.96
CA ASN A 545 -8.80 -17.14 -13.90
C ASN A 545 -9.09 -18.61 -14.23
N VAL A 546 -10.12 -19.20 -13.62
CA VAL A 546 -10.45 -20.63 -13.82
C VAL A 546 -10.78 -20.91 -15.28
N LEU A 547 -11.53 -20.02 -15.94
CA LEU A 547 -11.86 -20.16 -17.37
C LEU A 547 -10.60 -20.13 -18.24
N GLY A 548 -9.71 -19.17 -17.98
CA GLY A 548 -8.48 -19.02 -18.77
C GLY A 548 -7.51 -20.18 -18.61
N LEU A 549 -7.30 -20.65 -17.38
CA LEU A 549 -6.41 -21.79 -17.13
C LEU A 549 -7.00 -23.12 -17.61
N ALA A 550 -8.32 -23.30 -17.55
CA ALA A 550 -8.97 -24.49 -18.08
C ALA A 550 -8.80 -24.60 -19.62
N ILE A 551 -8.92 -23.47 -20.32
CA ILE A 551 -8.64 -23.42 -21.76
C ILE A 551 -7.14 -23.67 -22.06
N MET A 552 -6.23 -23.15 -21.21
CA MET A 552 -4.81 -23.45 -21.36
C MET A 552 -4.50 -24.93 -21.09
N ALA A 553 -5.16 -25.56 -20.12
CA ALA A 553 -5.07 -26.99 -19.83
C ALA A 553 -5.49 -27.81 -21.06
N GLU A 554 -6.62 -27.50 -21.66
CA GLU A 554 -7.11 -28.11 -22.90
C GLU A 554 -6.07 -27.97 -24.05
N LEU A 555 -5.53 -26.78 -24.25
CA LEU A 555 -4.55 -26.50 -25.33
C LEU A 555 -3.21 -27.21 -25.11
N THR A 556 -2.81 -27.44 -23.88
CA THR A 556 -1.54 -28.11 -23.52
C THR A 556 -1.69 -29.61 -23.32
N GLY A 557 -2.93 -30.15 -23.33
CA GLY A 557 -3.21 -31.55 -23.04
C GLY A 557 -2.94 -31.98 -21.60
N LYS A 558 -2.98 -31.01 -20.65
CA LYS A 558 -2.79 -31.23 -19.22
C LYS A 558 -4.13 -31.18 -18.49
N SER A 559 -4.18 -31.79 -17.30
CA SER A 559 -5.28 -31.55 -16.39
C SER A 559 -5.26 -30.11 -15.85
N ILE A 560 -6.35 -29.64 -15.28
CA ILE A 560 -6.41 -28.33 -14.62
C ILE A 560 -5.50 -28.31 -13.39
N ALA A 561 -5.42 -29.40 -12.65
CA ALA A 561 -4.52 -29.56 -11.52
C ALA A 561 -3.04 -29.38 -11.90
N GLU A 562 -2.60 -30.02 -12.99
CA GLU A 562 -1.22 -29.89 -13.51
C GLU A 562 -0.92 -28.53 -14.11
N THR A 563 -1.93 -27.88 -14.69
CA THR A 563 -1.79 -26.51 -15.23
C THR A 563 -1.63 -25.50 -14.11
N GLY A 564 -2.29 -25.75 -12.97
CA GLY A 564 -2.23 -24.94 -11.76
C GLY A 564 -2.98 -23.63 -11.86
N THR A 565 -2.84 -22.81 -10.86
CA THR A 565 -3.45 -21.47 -10.79
C THR A 565 -2.44 -20.43 -10.32
N THR A 566 -2.73 -19.16 -10.63
CA THR A 566 -1.99 -18.02 -10.07
C THR A 566 -2.39 -17.81 -8.61
N ILE A 567 -1.47 -17.28 -7.80
CA ILE A 567 -1.72 -16.93 -6.40
C ILE A 567 -2.04 -15.44 -6.28
N TYR A 568 -2.76 -15.10 -5.20
CA TYR A 568 -3.16 -13.73 -4.89
C TYR A 568 -2.15 -13.05 -3.96
N ARG A 569 -2.11 -11.71 -3.98
CA ARG A 569 -1.24 -10.87 -3.14
C ARG A 569 -2.04 -9.78 -2.45
N PRO A 570 -1.63 -9.35 -1.23
CA PRO A 570 -2.24 -8.18 -0.60
C PRO A 570 -1.86 -6.87 -1.31
N PRO A 571 -2.77 -5.88 -1.35
CA PRO A 571 -4.19 -6.02 -1.04
C PRO A 571 -4.90 -6.76 -2.19
N TYR A 572 -5.75 -7.74 -1.88
CA TYR A 572 -6.44 -8.50 -2.92
C TYR A 572 -7.62 -7.72 -3.57
N THR A 573 -8.02 -6.63 -2.99
CA THR A 573 -9.04 -5.72 -3.52
C THR A 573 -8.48 -4.31 -3.62
N PRO A 574 -8.93 -3.48 -4.57
CA PRO A 574 -8.52 -2.10 -4.67
C PRO A 574 -8.74 -1.35 -3.36
N THR A 575 -7.67 -0.74 -2.86
CA THR A 575 -7.66 -0.03 -1.57
C THR A 575 -7.12 1.38 -1.81
N PRO A 576 -7.80 2.44 -1.33
CA PRO A 576 -7.34 3.81 -1.50
C PRO A 576 -5.99 4.05 -0.81
N ILE A 577 -5.09 4.77 -1.46
CA ILE A 577 -3.78 5.15 -0.89
C ILE A 577 -3.97 5.95 0.40
N ALA A 578 -5.00 6.79 0.46
CA ALA A 578 -5.31 7.59 1.64
C ALA A 578 -5.57 6.74 2.90
N ALA A 579 -6.17 5.55 2.76
CA ALA A 579 -6.35 4.62 3.88
C ALA A 579 -5.02 4.12 4.45
N PHE A 580 -4.01 3.87 3.59
CA PHE A 580 -2.66 3.52 4.05
C PHE A 580 -1.93 4.70 4.68
N ALA A 581 -2.10 5.90 4.17
CA ALA A 581 -1.52 7.11 4.73
C ALA A 581 -2.12 7.45 6.10
N GLY A 582 -3.43 7.27 6.26
CA GLY A 582 -4.14 7.68 7.46
C GLY A 582 -3.94 9.17 7.71
N ARG A 583 -3.57 9.55 8.93
CA ARG A 583 -3.27 10.93 9.32
C ARG A 583 -1.88 11.41 8.88
N SER A 584 -1.05 10.54 8.30
CA SER A 584 0.29 10.90 7.82
C SER A 584 0.23 11.58 6.46
N VAL A 585 -0.29 12.81 6.43
CA VAL A 585 -0.43 13.65 5.22
C VAL A 585 0.22 15.02 5.47
N GLY A 586 0.70 15.67 4.44
CA GLY A 586 1.31 16.99 4.53
C GLY A 586 2.41 17.04 5.59
N ARG A 587 2.28 17.93 6.57
CA ARG A 587 3.24 18.10 7.65
C ARG A 587 3.41 16.86 8.54
N ASP A 588 2.39 16.05 8.71
CA ASP A 588 2.44 14.83 9.52
C ASP A 588 3.14 13.67 8.78
N PHE A 589 3.21 13.73 7.45
CA PHE A 589 3.98 12.79 6.65
C PHE A 589 5.45 13.19 6.54
N ARG A 590 5.70 14.46 6.24
CA ARG A 590 7.05 15.01 6.08
C ARG A 590 7.15 16.31 6.85
N PRO A 591 7.41 16.23 8.17
CA PRO A 591 7.55 17.43 8.98
C PRO A 591 8.76 18.23 8.52
N THR A 592 8.58 19.53 8.35
CA THR A 592 9.68 20.47 8.14
C THR A 592 10.10 21.01 9.50
N ARG A 593 11.37 20.84 9.84
CA ARG A 593 11.97 21.39 11.06
C ARG A 593 12.81 22.60 10.70
N LEU A 594 12.66 23.66 11.47
CA LEU A 594 13.37 24.91 11.28
C LEU A 594 14.41 25.07 12.37
N THR A 595 15.60 25.53 12.01
CA THR A 595 16.62 25.87 12.98
C THR A 595 16.21 27.10 13.80
N PRO A 596 16.72 27.28 15.03
CA PRO A 596 16.42 28.47 15.82
C PRO A 596 16.79 29.80 15.17
N SER A 597 17.75 29.81 14.23
CA SER A 597 18.16 31.01 13.46
C SER A 597 17.53 31.11 12.08
N HIS A 598 16.55 30.24 11.76
CA HIS A 598 15.95 30.16 10.41
C HIS A 598 15.39 31.51 9.93
N HIS A 599 14.69 32.24 10.78
CA HIS A 599 14.10 33.54 10.41
C HIS A 599 15.18 34.55 10.04
N TRP A 600 16.23 34.65 10.84
CA TRP A 600 17.37 35.49 10.55
C TRP A 600 18.04 35.10 9.22
N ALA A 601 18.26 33.81 8.97
CA ALA A 601 18.84 33.31 7.73
C ALA A 601 17.97 33.69 6.50
N ALA A 602 16.65 33.58 6.65
CA ALA A 602 15.70 33.99 5.60
C ALA A 602 15.74 35.51 5.36
N GLU A 603 15.87 36.33 6.40
CA GLU A 603 16.07 37.78 6.30
C GLU A 603 17.37 38.11 5.53
N GLN A 604 18.40 37.27 5.66
CA GLN A 604 19.65 37.42 4.90
C GLN A 604 19.56 36.87 3.47
N GLY A 605 18.40 36.41 3.03
CA GLY A 605 18.18 35.86 1.69
C GLY A 605 18.77 34.46 1.47
N ALA A 606 19.01 33.69 2.53
CA ALA A 606 19.60 32.37 2.42
C ALA A 606 18.78 31.45 1.50
N THR A 607 19.45 30.67 0.67
CA THR A 607 18.87 29.50 -0.01
C THR A 607 18.91 28.32 0.95
N PHE A 608 17.81 27.55 1.02
CA PHE A 608 17.70 26.45 1.96
C PHE A 608 17.76 25.08 1.29
N VAL A 609 18.34 24.12 1.98
CA VAL A 609 18.36 22.70 1.59
C VAL A 609 17.85 21.82 2.73
N GLU A 610 17.23 20.72 2.38
CA GLU A 610 16.79 19.71 3.35
C GLU A 610 17.94 18.81 3.79
N ALA A 611 18.16 18.73 5.10
CA ALA A 611 19.05 17.78 5.75
C ALA A 611 18.21 16.92 6.72
N GLY A 612 17.79 15.75 6.28
CA GLY A 612 16.72 15.00 6.94
C GLY A 612 15.42 15.78 6.89
N ALA A 613 14.79 16.04 8.04
CA ALA A 613 13.60 16.88 8.16
C ALA A 613 13.90 18.38 8.34
N TRP A 614 15.16 18.75 8.50
CA TRP A 614 15.57 20.12 8.76
C TRP A 614 15.79 20.92 7.48
N LEU A 615 15.37 22.19 7.47
CA LEU A 615 15.85 23.19 6.51
C LEU A 615 17.11 23.85 7.04
N ARG A 616 18.22 23.72 6.29
CA ARG A 616 19.49 24.38 6.57
C ARG A 616 19.81 25.40 5.50
N ALA A 617 20.44 26.51 5.88
CA ALA A 617 21.00 27.44 4.92
C ALA A 617 22.05 26.73 4.05
N GLN A 618 21.86 26.76 2.74
CA GLN A 618 22.74 26.14 1.75
C GLN A 618 23.87 27.10 1.36
N TRP A 619 23.51 28.33 1.05
CA TRP A 619 24.41 29.49 0.85
C TRP A 619 23.64 30.79 1.09
N PHE A 620 24.37 31.89 1.19
CA PHE A 620 23.83 33.25 1.38
C PHE A 620 24.21 34.12 0.19
N PRO A 621 23.31 34.33 -0.79
CA PRO A 621 23.60 35.16 -1.97
C PRO A 621 23.77 36.63 -1.59
N ARG A 622 24.59 37.36 -2.35
CA ARG A 622 24.73 38.82 -2.26
C ARG A 622 24.33 39.48 -3.56
N GLU A 623 23.98 40.76 -3.47
CA GLU A 623 23.67 41.56 -4.64
C GLU A 623 24.87 41.57 -5.61
N GLY A 624 24.59 41.29 -6.90
CA GLY A 624 25.59 41.18 -7.96
C GLY A 624 26.12 39.77 -8.21
N GLU A 625 25.89 38.80 -7.32
CA GLU A 625 26.22 37.40 -7.55
C GLU A 625 25.17 36.78 -8.50
N THR A 626 25.61 36.15 -9.57
CA THR A 626 24.74 35.60 -10.63
C THR A 626 24.60 34.08 -10.56
N HIS A 627 25.52 33.44 -9.85
CA HIS A 627 25.58 32.00 -9.73
C HIS A 627 25.89 31.58 -8.28
N TRP A 628 25.24 30.50 -7.81
CA TRP A 628 25.39 30.00 -6.44
C TRP A 628 26.86 29.78 -6.03
N ARG A 629 27.71 29.42 -6.99
CA ARG A 629 29.12 29.15 -6.77
C ARG A 629 29.88 30.39 -6.29
N GLU A 630 29.54 31.57 -6.82
CA GLU A 630 30.15 32.84 -6.40
C GLU A 630 29.92 33.11 -4.90
N SER A 631 28.69 32.81 -4.42
CA SER A 631 28.36 32.89 -3.01
C SER A 631 29.19 31.93 -2.16
N VAL A 632 29.29 30.67 -2.59
CA VAL A 632 30.04 29.61 -1.87
C VAL A 632 31.53 29.95 -1.83
N ASP A 633 32.12 30.35 -2.95
CA ASP A 633 33.55 30.71 -3.02
C ASP A 633 33.86 31.88 -2.10
N ARG A 634 33.03 32.91 -2.06
CA ARG A 634 33.17 34.05 -1.12
C ARG A 634 33.04 33.59 0.35
N GLU A 635 32.08 32.73 0.64
CA GLU A 635 31.89 32.19 2.00
C GLU A 635 33.12 31.39 2.49
N VAL A 636 33.68 30.53 1.61
CA VAL A 636 34.91 29.78 1.90
C VAL A 636 36.07 30.72 2.14
N LEU A 637 36.36 31.64 1.23
CA LEU A 637 37.49 32.57 1.36
C LEU A 637 37.33 33.48 2.58
N ALA A 638 36.16 34.04 2.83
CA ALA A 638 35.92 34.89 4.01
C ALA A 638 36.14 34.12 5.32
N THR A 639 35.77 32.83 5.38
CA THR A 639 36.00 31.99 6.56
C THR A 639 37.49 31.68 6.74
N ARG A 640 38.21 31.39 5.64
CA ARG A 640 39.65 31.12 5.67
C ARG A 640 40.47 32.37 6.07
N ASP A 641 40.12 33.53 5.49
CA ASP A 641 40.89 34.78 5.67
C ASP A 641 40.55 35.50 6.96
N SER A 642 39.31 35.36 7.48
CA SER A 642 38.86 36.07 8.65
C SER A 642 38.01 35.25 9.62
N VAL A 643 36.69 35.25 9.44
CA VAL A 643 35.78 34.53 10.32
C VAL A 643 34.44 34.27 9.61
N GLY A 644 33.96 33.02 9.74
CA GLY A 644 32.64 32.61 9.29
C GLY A 644 31.78 32.03 10.42
N VAL A 645 30.48 32.11 10.27
CA VAL A 645 29.53 31.47 11.21
C VAL A 645 28.52 30.60 10.44
N CYS A 646 28.33 29.37 10.94
CA CYS A 646 27.37 28.42 10.40
C CYS A 646 26.44 27.88 11.48
N ASP A 647 25.12 27.82 11.20
CA ASP A 647 24.18 27.17 12.11
C ASP A 647 24.31 25.64 11.97
N VAL A 648 24.77 25.02 13.06
CA VAL A 648 24.91 23.57 13.22
C VAL A 648 23.93 23.00 14.27
N SER A 649 22.85 23.72 14.54
CA SER A 649 21.81 23.31 15.50
C SER A 649 21.15 21.99 15.15
N THR A 650 21.24 21.54 13.92
CA THR A 650 20.63 20.30 13.45
C THR A 650 21.38 19.03 13.81
N LEU A 651 22.66 19.15 14.22
CA LEU A 651 23.42 18.00 14.72
C LEU A 651 22.69 17.35 15.89
N GLY A 652 22.62 16.01 15.89
CA GLY A 652 22.06 15.31 17.02
C GLY A 652 22.85 15.63 18.29
N LYS A 653 22.16 15.90 19.38
CA LYS A 653 22.74 16.16 20.71
C LYS A 653 22.07 15.23 21.70
N ILE A 654 22.88 14.41 22.35
CA ILE A 654 22.41 13.45 23.37
C ILE A 654 23.19 13.71 24.65
N ASP A 655 22.49 14.13 25.70
CA ASP A 655 23.05 14.20 27.04
C ASP A 655 23.02 12.78 27.66
N ILE A 656 24.17 12.33 28.14
CA ILE A 656 24.37 11.01 28.74
C ILE A 656 24.82 11.21 30.17
N GLN A 657 24.01 10.81 31.13
CA GLN A 657 24.24 11.03 32.55
C GLN A 657 24.12 9.73 33.32
N GLY A 658 24.90 9.62 34.39
CA GLY A 658 24.92 8.49 35.33
C GLY A 658 26.32 8.05 35.69
N ARG A 659 26.41 7.23 36.73
CA ARG A 659 27.71 6.73 37.26
C ARG A 659 28.44 5.90 36.21
N ASP A 660 27.69 5.17 35.39
CA ASP A 660 28.23 4.26 34.39
C ASP A 660 28.29 4.85 32.97
N ALA A 661 28.02 6.17 32.82
CA ALA A 661 27.99 6.84 31.52
C ALA A 661 29.28 6.66 30.70
N GLY A 662 30.47 6.74 31.37
CA GLY A 662 31.74 6.50 30.69
C GLY A 662 31.93 5.08 30.20
N ALA A 663 31.57 4.09 31.02
CA ALA A 663 31.64 2.67 30.68
C ALA A 663 30.58 2.30 29.57
N PHE A 664 29.44 2.91 29.64
CA PHE A 664 28.40 2.77 28.60
C PHE A 664 28.89 3.28 27.23
N LEU A 665 29.54 4.47 27.24
CA LEU A 665 30.13 5.01 26.01
C LEU A 665 31.28 4.16 25.48
N ASP A 666 32.04 3.50 26.37
CA ASP A 666 33.07 2.56 25.96
C ASP A 666 32.51 1.35 25.23
N LEU A 667 31.31 0.92 25.60
CA LEU A 667 30.62 -0.17 24.88
C LEU A 667 30.04 0.31 23.54
N ALA A 668 29.44 1.49 23.49
CA ALA A 668 28.78 2.03 22.31
C ALA A 668 29.75 2.50 21.23
N TYR A 669 30.91 3.06 21.63
CA TYR A 669 31.95 3.54 20.72
C TYR A 669 33.10 2.58 20.55
N SER A 670 33.76 2.60 19.41
CA SER A 670 34.93 1.79 19.12
C SER A 670 36.16 2.25 19.92
N ASN A 671 36.24 3.54 20.28
CA ASN A 671 37.31 4.12 21.13
C ASN A 671 36.84 4.41 22.56
N THR A 672 37.74 4.71 23.46
CA THR A 672 37.50 4.80 24.93
C THR A 672 37.06 6.18 25.35
N PHE A 673 36.00 6.30 26.16
CA PHE A 673 35.48 7.56 26.72
C PHE A 673 35.53 7.64 28.26
N SER A 674 35.58 6.50 28.95
CA SER A 674 35.71 6.48 30.42
C SER A 674 36.96 7.22 30.95
N THR A 675 38.00 7.23 30.13
CA THR A 675 39.29 7.93 30.45
C THR A 675 39.34 9.38 29.97
N LEU A 676 38.26 9.90 29.36
CA LEU A 676 38.20 11.30 28.95
C LEU A 676 38.15 12.21 30.18
N ALA A 677 39.05 13.18 30.28
CA ALA A 677 39.03 14.13 31.38
C ALA A 677 37.82 15.07 31.31
N VAL A 678 37.34 15.52 32.47
CA VAL A 678 36.31 16.57 32.52
C VAL A 678 36.84 17.83 31.83
N GLY A 679 35.99 18.53 31.07
CA GLY A 679 36.40 19.69 30.29
C GLY A 679 37.07 19.37 28.95
N LYS A 680 37.03 18.10 28.49
CA LYS A 680 37.60 17.66 27.22
C LYS A 680 36.56 17.03 26.34
N THR A 681 36.79 17.10 25.01
CA THR A 681 36.06 16.40 23.95
C THR A 681 36.92 15.32 23.33
N ARG A 682 36.29 14.35 22.73
CA ARG A 682 36.93 13.31 21.90
C ARG A 682 36.07 12.97 20.72
N TYR A 683 36.68 12.90 19.55
CA TYR A 683 36.03 12.35 18.36
C TYR A 683 35.85 10.83 18.51
N GLY A 684 34.71 10.33 18.23
CA GLY A 684 34.28 8.93 18.36
C GLY A 684 33.78 8.33 17.07
N LEU A 685 33.99 7.03 16.92
CA LEU A 685 33.48 6.24 15.83
C LEU A 685 32.60 5.12 16.39
N MET A 686 31.35 5.07 15.93
CA MET A 686 30.38 4.05 16.33
C MET A 686 30.24 3.01 15.24
N LEU A 687 30.28 1.73 15.64
CA LEU A 687 30.10 0.60 14.71
C LEU A 687 28.76 -0.09 14.95
N ARG A 688 28.23 -0.66 13.88
CA ARG A 688 27.17 -1.66 13.97
C ARG A 688 27.78 -3.01 14.38
N GLU A 689 26.94 -3.96 14.74
CA GLU A 689 27.35 -5.31 15.16
C GLU A 689 28.17 -6.03 14.07
N ASP A 690 27.90 -5.73 12.77
CA ASP A 690 28.62 -6.30 11.63
C ASP A 690 30.03 -5.72 11.38
N GLY A 691 30.42 -4.72 12.18
CA GLY A 691 31.73 -4.07 12.07
C GLY A 691 31.79 -2.87 11.11
N MET A 692 30.68 -2.53 10.45
CA MET A 692 30.58 -1.35 9.60
C MET A 692 30.36 -0.09 10.43
N VAL A 693 30.81 1.05 9.93
CA VAL A 693 30.61 2.33 10.61
C VAL A 693 29.13 2.72 10.57
N MET A 694 28.58 3.02 11.72
CA MET A 694 27.21 3.48 11.90
C MET A 694 27.11 5.01 11.86
N ASP A 695 27.96 5.68 12.64
CA ASP A 695 27.99 7.14 12.76
C ASP A 695 29.32 7.59 13.36
N ASP A 696 29.58 8.87 13.27
CA ASP A 696 30.70 9.54 13.93
C ASP A 696 30.22 10.77 14.71
N GLY A 697 31.05 11.30 15.54
CA GLY A 697 30.75 12.55 16.26
C GLY A 697 31.73 12.87 17.37
N THR A 698 31.56 14.04 17.97
CA THR A 698 32.34 14.42 19.16
C THR A 698 31.52 14.17 20.41
N THR A 699 32.16 13.64 21.44
CA THR A 699 31.57 13.50 22.76
C THR A 699 32.42 14.33 23.76
N ALA A 700 31.75 15.21 24.47
CA ALA A 700 32.31 16.11 25.47
C ALA A 700 31.98 15.60 26.86
N ARG A 701 32.93 15.64 27.80
CA ARG A 701 32.69 15.36 29.21
C ARG A 701 32.58 16.68 29.99
N LEU A 702 31.35 17.10 30.28
CA LEU A 702 31.05 18.34 30.99
C LEU A 702 31.13 18.20 32.50
N GLY A 703 31.03 17.01 33.05
CA GLY A 703 31.10 16.70 34.50
C GLY A 703 31.50 15.25 34.73
N GLU A 704 31.69 14.88 35.99
CA GLU A 704 32.12 13.53 36.36
C GLU A 704 31.18 12.45 35.80
N MET A 705 29.88 12.70 35.88
CA MET A 705 28.83 11.79 35.43
C MET A 705 27.99 12.33 34.24
N HIS A 706 28.53 13.35 33.52
CA HIS A 706 27.79 14.04 32.47
C HIS A 706 28.61 14.16 31.20
N TYR A 707 28.08 13.53 30.11
CA TYR A 707 28.65 13.63 28.79
C TYR A 707 27.60 14.21 27.81
N VAL A 708 28.06 14.91 26.78
CA VAL A 708 27.27 15.40 25.67
C VAL A 708 27.86 14.85 24.39
N MET A 709 27.07 14.06 23.72
CA MET A 709 27.42 13.40 22.46
C MET A 709 26.79 14.15 21.30
N THR A 710 27.54 14.39 20.23
CA THR A 710 26.98 14.84 18.94
C THR A 710 26.95 13.70 17.94
N THR A 711 25.98 13.75 17.01
CA THR A 711 25.81 12.81 15.91
C THR A 711 25.62 13.56 14.60
N THR A 712 25.75 12.89 13.46
CA THR A 712 25.31 13.49 12.20
C THR A 712 23.81 13.81 12.25
N THR A 713 23.38 14.86 11.55
CA THR A 713 21.97 15.31 11.53
C THR A 713 21.01 14.19 11.14
N ALA A 714 21.32 13.45 10.08
CA ALA A 714 20.46 12.39 9.55
C ALA A 714 20.34 11.18 10.50
N ASN A 715 21.42 10.88 11.24
CA ASN A 715 21.48 9.70 12.10
C ASN A 715 21.05 9.95 13.56
N ALA A 716 20.73 11.18 13.94
CA ALA A 716 20.37 11.52 15.33
C ALA A 716 19.34 10.56 15.95
N GLY A 717 18.26 10.26 15.23
CA GLY A 717 17.24 9.34 15.70
C GLY A 717 17.68 7.87 15.72
N SER A 718 18.52 7.45 14.77
CA SER A 718 19.02 6.08 14.68
C SER A 718 20.02 5.79 15.79
N VAL A 719 20.93 6.73 16.05
CA VAL A 719 21.90 6.63 17.15
C VAL A 719 21.18 6.63 18.50
N TYR A 720 20.19 7.52 18.70
CA TYR A 720 19.43 7.53 19.95
C TYR A 720 18.73 6.20 20.22
N ARG A 721 18.05 5.63 19.19
CA ARG A 721 17.41 4.29 19.30
C ARG A 721 18.43 3.18 19.58
N HIS A 722 19.60 3.23 18.96
CA HIS A 722 20.67 2.28 19.20
C HIS A 722 21.15 2.34 20.67
N LEU A 723 21.41 3.53 21.18
CA LEU A 723 21.83 3.71 22.59
C LEU A 723 20.73 3.23 23.56
N GLU A 724 19.46 3.53 23.27
CA GLU A 724 18.34 3.03 24.08
C GLU A 724 18.21 1.50 24.02
N PHE A 725 18.47 0.88 22.88
CA PHE A 725 18.53 -0.58 22.77
C PHE A 725 19.66 -1.14 23.64
N VAL A 726 20.85 -0.56 23.57
CA VAL A 726 21.99 -0.98 24.42
C VAL A 726 21.62 -0.87 25.89
N ARG A 727 21.06 0.26 26.33
CA ARG A 727 20.66 0.50 27.71
C ARG A 727 19.55 -0.45 28.19
N GLN A 728 18.51 -0.63 27.40
CA GLN A 728 17.31 -1.35 27.83
C GLN A 728 17.38 -2.86 27.61
N CYS A 729 18.24 -3.34 26.70
CA CYS A 729 18.30 -4.75 26.33
C CYS A 729 19.64 -5.41 26.63
N LEU A 730 20.76 -4.72 26.39
CA LEU A 730 22.08 -5.32 26.55
C LEU A 730 22.71 -5.02 27.93
N ARG A 731 22.51 -3.83 28.48
CA ARG A 731 23.13 -3.37 29.72
C ARG A 731 22.10 -2.71 30.63
N THR A 732 21.10 -3.47 31.02
CA THR A 732 20.05 -3.07 31.95
C THR A 732 20.56 -2.85 33.38
N ASP A 733 21.76 -3.32 33.67
CA ASP A 733 22.49 -3.21 34.94
C ASP A 733 23.17 -1.84 35.14
N MET A 734 23.34 -1.06 34.06
CA MET A 734 24.07 0.22 34.13
C MET A 734 23.18 1.40 34.57
N ASP A 735 23.72 2.21 35.46
CA ASP A 735 23.11 3.49 35.87
C ASP A 735 23.45 4.58 34.84
N VAL A 736 22.62 4.62 33.76
CA VAL A 736 22.75 5.58 32.65
C VAL A 736 21.40 6.12 32.22
N GLN A 737 21.31 7.43 32.05
CA GLN A 737 20.18 8.13 31.51
C GLN A 737 20.55 8.80 30.17
N LEU A 738 19.69 8.62 29.15
CA LEU A 738 19.86 9.19 27.81
C LEU A 738 18.79 10.25 27.57
N ILE A 739 19.21 11.46 27.21
CA ILE A 739 18.29 12.58 26.99
C ILE A 739 18.57 13.16 25.60
N SER A 740 17.60 13.11 24.69
CA SER A 740 17.70 13.82 23.42
C SER A 740 17.58 15.31 23.65
N ALA A 741 18.67 16.02 23.43
CA ALA A 741 18.81 17.46 23.66
C ALA A 741 18.90 18.26 22.32
N THR A 742 18.66 17.63 21.19
CA THR A 742 18.81 18.26 19.87
C THR A 742 17.99 19.53 19.75
N ASP A 743 16.71 19.49 20.15
CA ASP A 743 15.82 20.65 20.07
C ASP A 743 15.99 21.67 21.20
N SER A 744 16.79 21.34 22.22
CA SER A 744 16.97 22.18 23.40
C SER A 744 18.07 23.23 23.22
N TRP A 745 18.95 23.04 22.21
CA TRP A 745 20.16 23.86 22.04
C TRP A 745 20.30 24.35 20.59
N ALA A 746 20.36 25.68 20.43
CA ALA A 746 20.86 26.32 19.23
C ALA A 746 22.37 26.29 19.24
N GLN A 747 23.01 25.81 18.19
CA GLN A 747 24.47 25.65 18.13
C GLN A 747 25.02 26.26 16.83
N PHE A 748 26.10 27.05 17.00
CA PHE A 748 26.75 27.77 15.93
C PHE A 748 28.24 27.42 15.88
N ALA A 749 28.73 27.05 14.70
CA ALA A 749 30.15 26.93 14.44
C ALA A 749 30.69 28.31 14.03
N VAL A 750 31.64 28.82 14.78
CA VAL A 750 32.38 30.07 14.51
C VAL A 750 33.81 29.66 14.16
N ALA A 751 34.20 29.85 12.90
CA ALA A 751 35.43 29.32 12.34
C ALA A 751 36.25 30.42 11.63
N GLY A 752 37.54 30.30 11.68
CA GLY A 752 38.50 31.23 11.04
C GLY A 752 39.48 31.88 12.03
N PRO A 753 40.52 32.55 11.52
CA PRO A 753 41.58 33.14 12.38
C PRO A 753 41.07 34.08 13.46
N ASN A 754 39.96 34.81 13.18
CA ASN A 754 39.39 35.78 14.12
C ASN A 754 38.23 35.20 14.97
N ALA A 755 37.92 33.89 14.87
CA ALA A 755 36.81 33.27 15.60
C ALA A 755 36.84 33.52 17.11
N ARG A 756 38.01 33.42 17.71
CA ARG A 756 38.19 33.72 19.18
C ARG A 756 37.87 35.16 19.48
N ARG A 757 38.33 36.13 18.67
CA ARG A 757 38.09 37.55 18.90
C ARG A 757 36.59 37.85 18.93
N VAL A 758 35.84 37.30 18.01
CA VAL A 758 34.39 37.46 18.01
C VAL A 758 33.76 36.89 19.28
N LEU A 759 34.20 35.70 19.71
CA LEU A 759 33.64 35.08 20.94
C LEU A 759 34.05 35.79 22.21
N GLN A 760 35.26 36.43 22.28
CA GLN A 760 35.69 37.22 23.42
C GLN A 760 34.78 38.41 23.72
N GLU A 761 34.10 38.98 22.70
CA GLU A 761 33.15 40.09 22.90
C GLU A 761 31.82 39.59 23.53
N LEU A 762 31.51 38.29 23.42
CA LEU A 762 30.25 37.72 23.88
C LEU A 762 30.36 36.87 25.13
N VAL A 763 31.50 36.21 25.35
CA VAL A 763 31.75 35.37 26.50
C VAL A 763 31.95 36.23 27.74
N ASP A 764 31.26 35.89 28.82
CA ASP A 764 31.37 36.67 30.06
C ASP A 764 32.80 36.63 30.65
N PRO A 765 33.31 37.74 31.22
CA PRO A 765 34.71 37.90 31.58
C PRO A 765 35.30 36.88 32.55
N GLN A 766 34.49 36.16 33.30
CA GLN A 766 34.94 35.11 34.21
C GLN A 766 35.44 33.83 33.50
N HIS A 767 35.21 33.73 32.18
CA HIS A 767 35.62 32.55 31.40
C HIS A 767 36.81 32.86 30.51
N ASP A 768 37.93 32.18 30.75
CA ASP A 768 39.11 32.29 29.90
C ASP A 768 39.02 31.35 28.71
N ILE A 769 38.94 31.94 27.49
CA ILE A 769 38.94 31.23 26.24
C ILE A 769 40.23 31.38 25.44
N SER A 770 41.32 31.75 26.10
CA SER A 770 42.69 31.77 25.55
C SER A 770 43.17 30.36 25.14
N ASN A 771 44.32 30.24 24.53
CA ASN A 771 44.89 28.93 24.21
C ASN A 771 45.23 28.12 25.46
N GLU A 772 45.61 28.78 26.50
CA GLU A 772 46.00 28.22 27.81
C GLU A 772 44.77 27.81 28.62
N GLY A 773 43.75 28.68 28.70
CA GLY A 773 42.54 28.44 29.47
C GLY A 773 41.58 27.49 28.76
N PHE A 774 41.52 27.54 27.40
CA PHE A 774 40.60 26.72 26.59
C PHE A 774 41.35 26.13 25.39
N PRO A 775 42.22 25.13 25.62
CA PRO A 775 43.05 24.52 24.58
C PRO A 775 42.20 23.72 23.57
N PHE A 776 42.81 23.34 22.44
CA PHE A 776 42.14 22.46 21.43
C PHE A 776 41.52 21.21 22.08
N MET A 777 40.34 20.85 21.67
CA MET A 777 39.50 19.79 22.25
C MET A 777 39.03 20.09 23.70
N ALA A 778 39.04 21.33 24.14
CA ALA A 778 38.38 21.73 25.39
C ALA A 778 36.87 21.88 25.18
N CYS A 779 36.14 21.67 26.27
CA CYS A 779 34.70 21.96 26.35
C CYS A 779 34.36 22.48 27.77
N GLY A 780 33.25 23.23 27.86
CA GLY A 780 32.80 23.71 29.15
C GLY A 780 31.40 24.31 29.13
N ALA A 781 30.77 24.30 30.28
CA ALA A 781 29.61 25.14 30.54
C ALA A 781 30.10 26.55 30.90
N ILE A 782 29.64 27.54 30.17
CA ILE A 782 30.01 28.94 30.29
C ILE A 782 28.78 29.81 30.36
N SER A 783 28.97 31.11 30.50
CA SER A 783 27.92 32.12 30.28
C SER A 783 28.38 33.13 29.24
N VAL A 784 27.39 33.70 28.54
CA VAL A 784 27.58 34.68 27.49
C VAL A 784 26.56 35.81 27.60
N CYS A 785 26.85 36.97 27.02
CA CYS A 785 25.94 38.11 26.93
C CYS A 785 25.36 38.53 28.31
N GLY A 786 26.16 38.50 29.36
CA GLY A 786 25.76 38.94 30.69
C GLY A 786 24.92 37.92 31.47
N GLY A 787 25.22 36.62 31.34
CA GLY A 787 24.68 35.55 32.17
C GLY A 787 23.83 34.54 31.46
N VAL A 788 23.69 34.57 30.14
CA VAL A 788 22.99 33.50 29.38
C VAL A 788 23.83 32.22 29.45
N PRO A 789 23.28 31.10 29.93
CA PRO A 789 24.02 29.85 30.01
C PRO A 789 24.33 29.33 28.58
N ALA A 790 25.57 28.88 28.39
CA ALA A 790 26.03 28.36 27.12
C ALA A 790 26.93 27.12 27.32
N ARG A 791 27.10 26.35 26.27
CA ARG A 791 28.15 25.30 26.17
C ARG A 791 29.12 25.74 25.08
N LEU A 792 30.40 25.64 25.34
CA LEU A 792 31.45 25.97 24.38
C LEU A 792 32.32 24.75 24.13
N PHE A 793 32.60 24.49 22.88
CA PHE A 793 33.47 23.39 22.44
C PHE A 793 34.51 23.94 21.48
N ARG A 794 35.79 23.68 21.70
CA ARG A 794 36.87 24.07 20.81
C ARG A 794 37.22 22.92 19.89
N ILE A 795 36.40 22.77 18.86
CA ILE A 795 36.46 21.74 17.83
C ILE A 795 36.35 22.38 16.47
N SER A 796 36.84 21.71 15.43
CA SER A 796 36.83 22.22 14.07
C SER A 796 36.42 21.14 13.06
N PHE A 797 35.38 21.41 12.36
CA PHE A 797 34.95 20.60 11.20
C PHE A 797 35.59 21.10 9.90
N SER A 798 35.77 22.40 9.75
CA SER A 798 36.30 23.06 8.57
C SER A 798 37.84 23.09 8.47
N GLY A 799 38.55 22.72 9.52
CA GLY A 799 40.02 22.78 9.56
C GLY A 799 40.59 24.07 10.15
N GLU A 800 39.79 25.12 10.36
CA GLU A 800 40.20 26.41 10.91
C GLU A 800 40.31 26.38 12.46
N LEU A 801 40.83 27.48 13.04
CA LEU A 801 40.56 27.78 14.44
C LEU A 801 39.06 27.96 14.58
N ALA A 802 38.41 27.01 15.26
CA ALA A 802 36.97 27.00 15.35
C ALA A 802 36.48 26.67 16.76
N TYR A 803 35.29 27.16 17.02
CA TYR A 803 34.52 26.88 18.21
C TYR A 803 33.08 26.54 17.80
N GLU A 804 32.45 25.67 18.56
CA GLU A 804 31.00 25.51 18.51
C GLU A 804 30.43 26.05 19.83
N ILE A 805 29.56 27.06 19.72
CA ILE A 805 28.86 27.65 20.85
C ILE A 805 27.39 27.26 20.79
N ALA A 806 26.89 26.70 21.90
CA ALA A 806 25.49 26.31 22.05
C ALA A 806 24.81 27.11 23.16
N VAL A 807 23.67 27.69 22.87
CA VAL A 807 22.77 28.35 23.80
C VAL A 807 21.43 27.67 23.86
N PRO A 808 20.59 27.80 24.91
CA PRO A 808 19.22 27.29 24.89
C PRO A 808 18.49 27.77 23.65
N ALA A 809 17.76 26.87 22.97
CA ALA A 809 17.18 27.09 21.63
C ALA A 809 16.37 28.39 21.49
N ARG A 810 15.70 28.80 22.58
CA ARG A 810 14.96 30.10 22.63
C ARG A 810 15.80 31.33 22.37
N TYR A 811 17.13 31.24 22.56
CA TYR A 811 18.06 32.35 22.31
C TYR A 811 18.75 32.26 20.95
N GLY A 812 18.40 31.27 20.10
CA GLY A 812 19.14 31.02 18.85
C GLY A 812 19.11 32.17 17.87
N ASP A 813 17.95 32.81 17.65
CA ASP A 813 17.86 33.99 16.78
C ASP A 813 18.64 35.18 17.36
N SER A 814 18.53 35.44 18.66
CA SER A 814 19.29 36.51 19.33
C SER A 814 20.79 36.24 19.31
N MET A 815 21.20 34.97 19.44
CA MET A 815 22.62 34.60 19.45
C MET A 815 23.29 34.78 18.08
N ILE A 816 22.64 34.39 16.99
CA ILE A 816 23.19 34.60 15.65
C ILE A 816 23.34 36.11 15.36
N ARG A 817 22.36 36.93 15.75
CA ARG A 817 22.44 38.38 15.59
C ARG A 817 23.58 38.99 16.46
N ALA A 818 23.76 38.49 17.68
CA ALA A 818 24.87 38.91 18.54
C ALA A 818 26.24 38.51 17.96
N LEU A 819 26.36 37.29 17.42
CA LEU A 819 27.58 36.84 16.73
C LEU A 819 27.91 37.71 15.52
N MET A 820 26.91 38.03 14.70
CA MET A 820 27.10 38.92 13.55
C MET A 820 27.50 40.33 13.94
N ALA A 821 26.89 40.90 14.97
CA ALA A 821 27.22 42.22 15.47
C ALA A 821 28.63 42.25 16.07
N ALA A 822 28.99 41.29 16.91
CA ALA A 822 30.34 41.19 17.51
C ALA A 822 31.43 40.93 16.47
N GLY A 823 31.10 40.26 15.38
CA GLY A 823 32.00 39.92 14.31
C GLY A 823 32.12 40.96 13.20
N GLU A 824 31.26 42.00 13.17
CA GLU A 824 31.26 43.04 12.15
C GLU A 824 32.63 43.68 11.91
N PRO A 825 33.42 44.08 12.99
CA PRO A 825 34.73 44.64 12.81
C PRO A 825 35.75 43.70 12.16
N TRP A 826 35.47 42.41 12.17
CA TRP A 826 36.32 41.35 11.62
C TRP A 826 35.77 40.82 10.29
N GLY A 827 34.73 41.41 9.73
CA GLY A 827 34.10 40.99 8.48
C GLY A 827 33.44 39.62 8.54
N ILE A 828 32.82 39.25 9.68
CA ILE A 828 32.14 37.95 9.86
C ILE A 828 31.16 37.68 8.72
N THR A 829 31.21 36.49 8.17
CA THR A 829 30.36 36.07 7.07
C THR A 829 29.54 34.85 7.47
N PRO A 830 28.22 34.86 7.29
CA PRO A 830 27.47 33.61 7.41
C PRO A 830 27.82 32.69 6.23
N TYR A 831 27.94 31.40 6.48
CA TYR A 831 28.20 30.41 5.44
C TYR A 831 27.27 29.22 5.57
N GLY A 832 26.92 28.67 4.41
CA GLY A 832 25.97 27.56 4.31
C GLY A 832 26.64 26.19 4.23
N THR A 833 25.79 25.17 3.99
CA THR A 833 26.23 23.76 3.91
C THR A 833 27.15 23.49 2.74
N GLU A 834 27.05 24.24 1.64
CA GLU A 834 27.94 24.08 0.48
C GLU A 834 29.37 24.52 0.81
N ALA A 835 29.56 25.72 1.39
CA ALA A 835 30.86 26.17 1.81
C ALA A 835 31.46 25.26 2.92
N LEU A 836 30.63 24.80 3.86
CA LEU A 836 31.00 23.79 4.85
C LEU A 836 31.49 22.51 4.17
N GLY A 837 30.78 22.06 3.10
CA GLY A 837 31.13 20.90 2.29
C GLY A 837 32.48 21.02 1.62
N VAL A 838 32.82 22.18 1.04
CA VAL A 838 34.14 22.49 0.43
C VAL A 838 35.22 22.38 1.52
N MET A 839 35.09 23.12 2.60
CA MET A 839 36.11 23.21 3.65
C MET A 839 36.37 21.87 4.35
N ARG A 840 35.36 21.00 4.53
CA ARG A 840 35.57 19.68 5.12
C ARG A 840 36.31 18.71 4.17
N ILE A 841 36.09 18.84 2.81
CA ILE A 841 36.82 18.05 1.84
C ILE A 841 38.29 18.43 1.86
N GLU A 842 38.61 19.72 1.88
CA GLU A 842 39.97 20.21 2.04
C GLU A 842 40.69 19.64 3.28
N LYS A 843 39.95 19.50 4.37
CA LYS A 843 40.48 18.89 5.62
C LYS A 843 40.54 17.37 5.55
N GLY A 844 39.80 16.73 4.66
CA GLY A 844 39.62 15.26 4.60
C GLY A 844 38.68 14.70 5.65
N HIS A 845 37.73 15.50 6.16
CA HIS A 845 36.75 15.05 7.15
C HIS A 845 35.60 14.29 6.49
N VAL A 846 35.24 13.15 7.06
CA VAL A 846 34.18 12.27 6.53
C VAL A 846 32.78 12.80 6.81
N THR A 847 31.84 12.48 5.92
CA THR A 847 30.41 12.80 6.08
C THR A 847 29.54 11.62 5.65
N GLY A 848 28.24 11.82 5.54
CA GLY A 848 27.27 10.79 5.15
C GLY A 848 27.60 10.04 3.85
N ASN A 849 28.26 10.65 2.87
CA ASN A 849 28.64 9.96 1.63
C ASN A 849 29.75 8.91 1.88
N GLU A 850 30.66 9.20 2.78
CA GLU A 850 31.69 8.28 3.24
C GLU A 850 31.17 7.29 4.28
N LEU A 851 30.11 7.64 5.04
CA LEU A 851 29.49 6.81 6.07
C LEU A 851 28.23 6.12 5.57
N ASN A 852 28.33 5.44 4.44
CA ASN A 852 27.18 4.87 3.68
C ASN A 852 26.66 3.51 4.19
N GLY A 853 27.19 3.03 5.33
CA GLY A 853 26.77 1.75 5.94
C GLY A 853 27.47 0.50 5.39
N THR A 854 28.39 0.66 4.42
CA THR A 854 29.21 -0.45 3.88
C THR A 854 30.70 -0.22 4.10
N ILE A 855 31.06 0.80 4.83
CA ILE A 855 32.43 1.26 5.05
C ILE A 855 32.88 0.87 6.46
N THR A 856 34.12 0.39 6.58
CA THR A 856 34.76 0.07 7.85
C THR A 856 35.64 1.22 8.35
N ALA A 857 36.02 1.21 9.61
CA ALA A 857 37.01 2.14 10.16
C ALA A 857 38.35 2.08 9.40
N ARG A 858 38.71 0.90 8.86
CA ARG A 858 39.91 0.71 8.07
C ARG A 858 39.83 1.46 6.72
N ASN A 859 38.72 1.34 6.02
CA ASN A 859 38.48 2.03 4.77
C ASN A 859 38.62 3.56 4.91
N LEU A 860 38.25 4.10 6.08
CA LEU A 860 38.37 5.53 6.42
C LEU A 860 39.78 5.94 6.89
N GLY A 861 40.75 5.04 6.95
CA GLY A 861 42.04 5.29 7.55
C GLY A 861 42.01 5.40 9.09
N MET A 862 40.90 5.05 9.74
CA MET A 862 40.63 5.20 11.17
C MET A 862 40.75 3.88 11.96
N ALA A 863 41.39 2.86 11.43
CA ALA A 863 41.50 1.54 12.06
C ALA A 863 42.03 1.61 13.51
N ARG A 864 42.91 2.58 13.84
CA ARG A 864 43.46 2.81 15.19
C ARG A 864 42.43 3.25 16.21
N MET A 865 41.26 3.72 15.78
CA MET A 865 40.15 4.08 16.66
C MET A 865 39.36 2.87 17.16
N VAL A 866 39.49 1.72 16.51
CA VAL A 866 38.91 0.48 17.01
C VAL A 866 39.84 -0.13 18.04
N SER A 867 39.51 0.09 19.32
CA SER A 867 40.36 -0.35 20.43
C SER A 867 40.31 -1.85 20.60
N ALA A 868 41.50 -2.49 20.59
CA ALA A 868 41.64 -3.90 20.96
C ALA A 868 41.71 -4.16 22.47
N LYS A 869 41.70 -3.07 23.30
CA LYS A 869 41.86 -3.16 24.77
C LYS A 869 40.56 -3.20 25.55
N LYS A 870 39.44 -3.08 24.86
CA LYS A 870 38.12 -3.08 25.48
C LYS A 870 37.11 -3.77 24.57
N ASP A 871 36.04 -4.27 25.14
CA ASP A 871 34.90 -4.73 24.41
C ASP A 871 34.04 -3.56 23.90
N SER A 872 33.57 -3.64 22.68
CA SER A 872 32.64 -2.67 22.13
C SER A 872 31.81 -3.31 21.00
N ILE A 873 30.64 -2.74 20.78
CA ILE A 873 29.74 -3.21 19.72
C ILE A 873 30.46 -3.12 18.37
N GLY A 874 30.39 -4.21 17.59
CA GLY A 874 31.00 -4.32 16.28
C GLY A 874 32.49 -4.65 16.24
N ALA A 875 33.24 -4.52 17.35
CA ALA A 875 34.69 -4.72 17.35
C ALA A 875 35.09 -6.13 16.90
N VAL A 876 34.37 -7.16 17.34
CA VAL A 876 34.67 -8.56 17.00
C VAL A 876 34.50 -8.79 15.49
N LEU A 877 33.38 -8.39 14.91
CA LEU A 877 33.11 -8.58 13.49
C LEU A 877 33.89 -7.65 12.57
N ALA A 878 34.36 -6.49 13.09
CA ALA A 878 35.28 -5.63 12.34
C ALA A 878 36.61 -6.29 12.06
N GLY A 879 37.01 -7.31 12.84
CA GLY A 879 38.22 -8.11 12.68
C GLY A 879 38.12 -9.26 11.67
N ARG A 880 37.00 -9.45 10.96
CA ARG A 880 36.83 -10.50 9.93
C ARG A 880 37.85 -10.36 8.82
N GLU A 881 38.37 -11.47 8.34
CA GLU A 881 39.44 -11.54 7.33
C GLU A 881 39.18 -10.62 6.11
N ALA A 882 37.97 -10.69 5.54
CA ALA A 882 37.58 -9.87 4.40
C ALA A 882 37.54 -8.36 4.70
N LEU A 883 37.24 -7.95 5.94
CA LEU A 883 37.16 -6.54 6.34
C LEU A 883 38.55 -5.94 6.71
N VAL A 884 39.52 -6.81 7.02
CA VAL A 884 40.88 -6.37 7.34
C VAL A 884 41.89 -6.65 6.20
N ALA A 885 41.39 -7.12 5.06
CA ALA A 885 42.20 -7.38 3.86
C ALA A 885 43.03 -6.14 3.47
N LYS A 886 44.29 -6.35 3.06
CA LYS A 886 45.21 -5.25 2.76
C LYS A 886 44.90 -4.55 1.45
N ASP A 887 44.24 -5.21 0.54
CA ASP A 887 43.83 -4.77 -0.79
C ASP A 887 42.43 -4.14 -0.80
N GLY A 888 41.80 -3.95 0.35
CA GLY A 888 40.53 -3.25 0.46
C GLY A 888 40.63 -1.75 0.13
N LEU A 889 39.50 -1.18 -0.28
CA LEU A 889 39.39 0.26 -0.59
C LEU A 889 39.81 1.11 0.60
N CYS A 890 40.49 2.22 0.33
CA CYS A 890 40.88 3.23 1.32
C CYS A 890 40.44 4.61 0.86
N LEU A 891 40.00 5.45 1.80
CA LEU A 891 39.70 6.84 1.54
C LEU A 891 41.01 7.61 1.27
N VAL A 892 41.04 8.31 0.14
CA VAL A 892 42.16 9.14 -0.29
C VAL A 892 41.66 10.49 -0.79
N GLY A 893 42.49 11.53 -0.69
CA GLY A 893 42.25 12.80 -1.37
C GLY A 893 42.80 12.75 -2.79
N LEU A 894 42.04 13.27 -3.73
CA LEU A 894 42.43 13.42 -5.12
C LEU A 894 42.31 14.89 -5.51
N GLU A 895 43.24 15.36 -6.34
CA GLU A 895 43.25 16.68 -6.96
C GLU A 895 43.20 16.51 -8.48
N ALA A 896 42.28 17.22 -9.14
CA ALA A 896 42.17 17.17 -10.59
C ALA A 896 43.40 17.82 -11.24
N LEU A 897 43.93 17.18 -12.29
CA LEU A 897 45.11 17.68 -13.01
C LEU A 897 44.76 18.69 -14.11
N ASP A 898 43.48 18.82 -14.42
CA ASP A 898 42.93 19.71 -15.44
C ASP A 898 41.60 20.30 -14.99
N ASP A 899 40.99 21.13 -15.85
CA ASP A 899 39.67 21.75 -15.57
C ASP A 899 38.52 20.76 -15.71
N GLY A 900 38.77 19.45 -15.71
CA GLY A 900 37.77 18.41 -15.82
C GLY A 900 36.89 18.35 -14.57
N GLN A 901 35.58 18.18 -14.76
CA GLN A 901 34.65 18.04 -13.65
C GLN A 901 34.74 16.63 -13.02
N VAL A 902 35.12 16.56 -11.77
CA VAL A 902 35.01 15.34 -10.96
C VAL A 902 33.65 15.33 -10.29
N ILE A 903 32.85 14.28 -10.50
CA ILE A 903 31.50 14.16 -9.99
C ILE A 903 31.45 13.04 -8.95
N ALA A 904 30.77 13.26 -7.82
CA ALA A 904 30.53 12.22 -6.82
C ALA A 904 29.77 11.04 -7.46
N GLY A 905 30.20 9.80 -7.17
CA GLY A 905 29.69 8.58 -7.78
C GLY A 905 30.45 8.13 -9.04
N SER A 906 31.37 8.94 -9.60
CA SER A 906 32.23 8.52 -10.73
C SER A 906 33.19 7.43 -10.27
N HIS A 907 33.38 6.38 -11.10
CA HIS A 907 34.36 5.33 -10.87
C HIS A 907 35.73 5.72 -11.42
N LEU A 908 36.77 5.19 -10.83
CA LEU A 908 38.15 5.47 -11.13
C LEU A 908 38.79 4.29 -11.87
N PHE A 909 39.43 4.58 -12.98
CA PHE A 909 40.16 3.59 -13.80
C PHE A 909 41.55 4.11 -14.18
N ASP A 910 42.48 3.21 -14.50
CA ASP A 910 43.74 3.58 -15.07
C ASP A 910 43.53 4.20 -16.47
N ALA A 911 44.31 5.24 -16.83
CA ALA A 911 44.08 6.06 -18.03
C ALA A 911 44.08 5.27 -19.35
N GLU A 912 44.84 4.17 -19.44
CA GLU A 912 44.95 3.32 -20.64
C GLU A 912 44.36 1.92 -20.40
N GLY A 913 43.63 1.72 -19.24
CA GLY A 913 43.09 0.42 -18.88
C GLY A 913 41.68 0.16 -19.40
N PRO A 914 41.23 -1.09 -19.37
CA PRO A 914 39.86 -1.44 -19.67
C PRO A 914 38.90 -0.83 -18.64
N VAL A 915 37.71 -0.36 -19.08
CA VAL A 915 36.65 0.14 -18.22
C VAL A 915 35.69 -0.99 -17.95
N ASP A 916 36.00 -1.83 -16.95
CA ASP A 916 35.16 -2.94 -16.49
C ASP A 916 35.35 -3.16 -14.99
N ALA A 917 34.49 -3.99 -14.39
CA ALA A 917 34.45 -4.25 -12.94
C ALA A 917 35.76 -4.84 -12.37
N ALA A 918 36.61 -5.51 -13.20
CA ALA A 918 37.86 -6.09 -12.74
C ALA A 918 38.99 -5.05 -12.63
N HIS A 919 38.84 -3.93 -13.31
CA HIS A 919 39.84 -2.84 -13.36
C HIS A 919 39.34 -1.58 -12.61
N ASP A 920 38.20 -1.65 -11.94
CA ASP A 920 37.70 -0.58 -11.09
C ASP A 920 38.62 -0.37 -9.88
N ARG A 921 39.14 0.86 -9.73
CA ARG A 921 40.02 1.27 -8.63
C ARG A 921 39.30 1.86 -7.44
N GLY A 922 38.02 2.16 -7.61
CA GLY A 922 37.17 2.77 -6.61
C GLY A 922 36.26 3.84 -7.15
N TYR A 923 35.68 4.63 -6.30
CA TYR A 923 34.74 5.67 -6.71
C TYR A 923 34.87 6.95 -5.89
N VAL A 924 34.44 8.05 -6.47
CA VAL A 924 34.45 9.37 -5.85
C VAL A 924 33.28 9.48 -4.88
N THR A 925 33.55 9.64 -3.59
CA THR A 925 32.51 9.80 -2.57
C THR A 925 32.00 11.23 -2.48
N SER A 926 32.92 12.19 -2.57
CA SER A 926 32.63 13.63 -2.51
C SER A 926 33.59 14.40 -3.41
N ALA A 927 33.11 15.45 -4.04
CA ALA A 927 33.89 16.35 -4.86
C ALA A 927 33.45 17.80 -4.65
N ALA A 928 34.39 18.72 -4.64
CA ALA A 928 34.14 20.16 -4.60
C ALA A 928 35.31 20.89 -5.21
N TYR A 929 35.05 22.03 -5.79
CA TYR A 929 36.09 23.00 -6.13
C TYR A 929 36.43 23.83 -4.89
N SER A 930 37.71 23.98 -4.59
CA SER A 930 38.18 24.85 -3.52
C SER A 930 38.72 26.16 -4.08
N PRO A 931 38.08 27.30 -3.79
CA PRO A 931 38.61 28.60 -4.20
C PRO A 931 39.91 28.96 -3.46
N HIS A 932 40.18 28.34 -2.28
CA HIS A 932 41.37 28.55 -1.49
C HIS A 932 42.59 27.81 -2.05
N ILE A 933 42.40 26.58 -2.54
CA ILE A 933 43.46 25.78 -3.17
C ILE A 933 43.61 26.13 -4.66
N GLY A 934 42.50 26.51 -5.31
CA GLY A 934 42.46 26.79 -6.76
C GLY A 934 42.25 25.55 -7.61
N ALA A 935 41.75 24.45 -7.01
CA ALA A 935 41.58 23.17 -7.68
C ALA A 935 40.25 22.47 -7.24
#